data_4b18be63f820437063f27112967ecf88
#
_entry.id   4b18be63f820437063f27112967ecf88
#
_cell.length_a   1.000
_cell.length_b   1.000
_cell.length_c   1.000
_cell.angle_alpha   90.00
_cell.angle_beta   90.00
_cell.angle_gamma   90.00
#
_symmetry.space_group_name_H-M   'P 1'
#
loop_
_entity.id
_entity.type
_entity.pdbx_description
1 polymer ?
#
loop_
_entity_poly.entity_id
_entity_poly.type
_entity_poly.pdbx_seq_one_letter_code
_entity_poly.pdbx_strand_id
1 'polypeptide(L)'
;PRIRLLIFTKPLFNAMRKALPPIGLTERIALEAGSVWWDAELFQGNPNWKELSQLEATELTEEEQSFVDNEVNTLCSMINSYEIVAKQDLPEEVWRYIFDNGFLGIIIPKEFNGLGFSHFAHATIVGKLSSASQFLGIAVMVPNSLGPGELLLKYGTEKQKQHYLPRLAKGKEIPCFGLTSTVAGSDAGSLEDNGIVCYGDYEGEKVLGLRLNWEKRYITLAPIATVIGLAFKAYDPDNLLPKDHPLYEKKDLGITCALIPRETQGVSIGTRHLPVGEPFQNGPIYGEDVFIPMDWIIGGEKMIGHGWRMLMESLSVGRGISLPVTGASATQAMLLTTSTYSQTREQFGISLATMEGIQEKLATLATNAYRATANINLSTWALDAGHRPSIISAIVKYRNTQLLQQSSIDAMDVHGGRAVMQGKRNYVANVYVGAPVAISVEGADILTRSLMIFGQGLIRCHQTMLDELTALHDNNKKSVLNFDKALTKHVSNFIRNIARAILFSWTRGRLARPYGDSTTSVYYRNLAVLSAKFACLSDIALLLLTGSLKRKEMVSGRFADAISAMYEISACLKLYEEKFQNDDKVKSILKLSILGLIKEADTAMLANIESLPINRLVKLLLQFLFFPFAITNAKIDDRLIVSSSKSIADIEWLLENFCSCLCSDLKDIPGHPFYILFQGYEAGILLKALKQKVKKAGYKYQPSSTLEVWLQELVDSDVLDSKEKNEWLRLNEIVLESLKVDDFENSET
;
A
#
# COMPACT_ATOMS: atom_id res chain seq x y z
N PRO A 1 -0.22 -46.53 -15.69
CA PRO A 1 -0.91 -45.26 -16.05
C PRO A 1 -2.36 -45.48 -16.49
N ARG A 2 -2.65 -46.38 -17.46
CA ARG A 2 -4.05 -46.59 -17.98
C ARG A 2 -5.05 -47.04 -16.92
N ILE A 3 -4.68 -47.96 -16.01
CA ILE A 3 -5.56 -48.47 -14.94
C ILE A 3 -5.90 -47.33 -13.95
N ARG A 4 -4.91 -46.52 -13.55
CA ARG A 4 -5.14 -45.37 -12.68
C ARG A 4 -6.10 -44.35 -13.31
N LEU A 5 -5.88 -44.04 -14.58
CA LEU A 5 -6.73 -43.15 -15.37
C LEU A 5 -8.21 -43.58 -15.38
N LEU A 6 -8.47 -44.86 -15.56
CA LEU A 6 -9.84 -45.39 -15.66
C LEU A 6 -10.52 -45.55 -14.30
N ILE A 7 -9.78 -46.04 -13.30
CA ILE A 7 -10.39 -46.40 -11.99
C ILE A 7 -10.47 -45.21 -11.04
N PHE A 8 -9.47 -44.32 -11.04
CA PHE A 8 -9.39 -43.22 -10.08
C PHE A 8 -9.58 -41.86 -10.73
N THR A 9 -8.81 -41.54 -11.78
CA THR A 9 -8.77 -40.16 -12.29
C THR A 9 -10.07 -39.77 -13.00
N LYS A 10 -10.62 -40.63 -13.86
CA LYS A 10 -11.84 -40.31 -14.62
C LYS A 10 -13.10 -40.17 -13.74
N PRO A 11 -13.35 -41.03 -12.74
CA PRO A 11 -14.44 -40.81 -11.77
C PRO A 11 -14.27 -39.53 -10.97
N LEU A 12 -13.04 -39.23 -10.46
CA LEU A 12 -12.74 -38.02 -9.72
C LEU A 12 -12.90 -36.77 -10.61
N PHE A 13 -12.39 -36.80 -11.84
CA PHE A 13 -12.57 -35.73 -12.82
C PHE A 13 -14.05 -35.40 -13.04
N ASN A 14 -14.88 -36.43 -13.25
CA ASN A 14 -16.31 -36.23 -13.44
C ASN A 14 -17.02 -35.68 -12.18
N ALA A 15 -16.61 -36.13 -11.01
CA ALA A 15 -17.13 -35.61 -9.74
C ALA A 15 -16.74 -34.15 -9.50
N MET A 16 -15.47 -33.82 -9.68
CA MET A 16 -14.95 -32.46 -9.53
C MET A 16 -15.55 -31.50 -10.58
N ARG A 17 -15.70 -31.91 -11.81
CA ARG A 17 -16.35 -31.13 -12.86
C ARG A 17 -17.80 -30.76 -12.54
N LYS A 18 -18.52 -31.64 -11.81
CA LYS A 18 -19.86 -31.35 -11.32
C LYS A 18 -19.88 -30.46 -10.07
N ALA A 19 -18.88 -30.61 -9.20
CA ALA A 19 -18.80 -29.91 -7.93
C ALA A 19 -18.25 -28.49 -8.04
N LEU A 20 -17.37 -28.25 -9.02
CA LEU A 20 -16.73 -26.96 -9.25
C LEU A 20 -17.34 -26.30 -10.51
N PRO A 21 -18.08 -25.19 -10.35
CA PRO A 21 -18.61 -24.46 -11.49
C PRO A 21 -17.47 -23.91 -12.34
N PRO A 22 -17.68 -23.66 -13.65
CA PRO A 22 -16.71 -23.00 -14.49
C PRO A 22 -16.39 -21.61 -13.94
N ILE A 23 -15.12 -21.22 -14.04
CA ILE A 23 -14.66 -19.87 -13.69
C ILE A 23 -15.36 -18.89 -14.64
N GLY A 24 -16.02 -17.86 -14.09
CA GLY A 24 -16.64 -16.81 -14.88
C GLY A 24 -15.62 -16.05 -15.73
N LEU A 25 -16.06 -15.45 -16.84
CA LEU A 25 -15.15 -14.73 -17.73
C LEU A 25 -14.36 -13.62 -17.03
N THR A 26 -15.03 -12.82 -16.21
CA THR A 26 -14.39 -11.73 -15.43
C THR A 26 -13.38 -12.25 -14.41
N GLU A 27 -13.72 -13.33 -13.70
CA GLU A 27 -12.81 -13.99 -12.76
C GLU A 27 -11.59 -14.59 -13.50
N ARG A 28 -11.79 -15.21 -14.64
CA ARG A 28 -10.71 -15.75 -15.47
C ARG A 28 -9.75 -14.68 -15.94
N ILE A 29 -10.27 -13.57 -16.46
CA ILE A 29 -9.46 -12.41 -16.87
C ILE A 29 -8.65 -11.87 -15.67
N ALA A 30 -9.27 -11.75 -14.50
CA ALA A 30 -8.56 -11.29 -13.30
C ALA A 30 -7.47 -12.28 -12.84
N LEU A 31 -7.69 -13.59 -13.02
CA LEU A 31 -6.69 -14.63 -12.75
C LEU A 31 -5.54 -14.65 -13.77
N GLU A 32 -5.80 -14.29 -15.02
CA GLU A 32 -4.79 -14.20 -16.09
C GLU A 32 -3.99 -12.88 -16.06
N ALA A 33 -4.50 -11.84 -15.39
CA ALA A 33 -3.88 -10.53 -15.34
C ALA A 33 -2.62 -10.51 -14.46
N GLY A 34 -1.54 -9.88 -14.93
CA GLY A 34 -0.26 -9.79 -14.24
C GLY A 34 0.54 -11.10 -14.23
N SER A 35 1.61 -11.14 -13.45
CA SER A 35 2.49 -12.30 -13.30
C SER A 35 2.45 -12.83 -11.87
N VAL A 36 2.96 -14.02 -11.66
CA VAL A 36 3.34 -14.57 -10.35
C VAL A 36 4.85 -14.49 -10.21
N TRP A 37 5.32 -14.29 -9.00
CA TRP A 37 6.75 -14.19 -8.71
C TRP A 37 7.04 -14.72 -7.30
N TRP A 38 7.47 -13.91 -6.35
CA TRP A 38 7.82 -14.30 -4.99
C TRP A 38 6.63 -14.81 -4.18
N ASP A 39 5.43 -14.33 -4.48
CA ASP A 39 4.18 -14.86 -3.94
C ASP A 39 4.03 -16.36 -4.22
N ALA A 40 4.30 -16.81 -5.44
CA ALA A 40 4.24 -18.23 -5.78
C ALA A 40 5.28 -19.06 -5.00
N GLU A 41 6.50 -18.54 -4.80
CA GLU A 41 7.52 -19.20 -4.00
C GLU A 41 7.07 -19.44 -2.54
N LEU A 42 6.43 -18.44 -1.95
CA LEU A 42 5.88 -18.55 -0.59
C LEU A 42 4.72 -19.54 -0.49
N PHE A 43 3.88 -19.62 -1.52
CA PHE A 43 2.76 -20.59 -1.58
C PHE A 43 3.22 -22.05 -1.74
N GLN A 44 4.39 -22.30 -2.32
CA GLN A 44 4.84 -23.66 -2.70
C GLN A 44 5.35 -24.51 -1.54
N GLY A 45 5.64 -23.92 -0.38
CA GLY A 45 6.14 -24.64 0.79
C GLY A 45 7.63 -24.95 0.77
N ASN A 46 8.38 -24.42 -0.20
CA ASN A 46 9.84 -24.56 -0.31
C ASN A 46 10.41 -23.43 -1.17
N PRO A 47 10.47 -22.19 -0.65
CA PRO A 47 10.89 -21.03 -1.40
C PRO A 47 12.29 -21.18 -2.00
N ASN A 48 12.44 -20.77 -3.26
CA ASN A 48 13.73 -20.66 -3.92
C ASN A 48 14.35 -19.28 -3.62
N TRP A 49 15.21 -19.22 -2.62
CA TRP A 49 15.83 -17.97 -2.18
C TRP A 49 16.59 -17.22 -3.27
N LYS A 50 17.01 -17.90 -4.36
CA LYS A 50 17.70 -17.28 -5.48
C LYS A 50 16.80 -16.26 -6.18
N GLU A 51 15.50 -16.51 -6.28
CA GLU A 51 14.55 -15.59 -6.89
C GLU A 51 14.53 -14.22 -6.17
N LEU A 52 14.57 -14.25 -4.83
CA LEU A 52 14.60 -13.03 -4.03
C LEU A 52 16.00 -12.37 -4.05
N SER A 53 17.07 -13.17 -4.01
CA SER A 53 18.45 -12.64 -3.98
C SER A 53 18.90 -12.02 -5.30
N GLN A 54 18.39 -12.51 -6.42
CA GLN A 54 18.73 -12.00 -7.74
C GLN A 54 18.03 -10.68 -8.07
N LEU A 55 17.00 -10.32 -7.30
CA LEU A 55 16.40 -9.00 -7.43
C LEU A 55 17.37 -7.94 -6.91
N GLU A 56 17.79 -7.04 -7.78
CA GLU A 56 18.63 -5.90 -7.43
C GLU A 56 17.78 -4.75 -6.89
N ALA A 57 18.30 -4.02 -5.93
CA ALA A 57 17.68 -2.79 -5.45
C ALA A 57 17.77 -1.72 -6.55
N THR A 58 16.66 -1.10 -6.88
CA THR A 58 16.63 0.06 -7.78
C THR A 58 17.10 1.29 -7.02
N GLU A 59 18.00 2.05 -7.61
CA GLU A 59 18.40 3.38 -7.16
C GLU A 59 17.88 4.45 -8.12
N LEU A 60 17.76 5.68 -7.63
CA LEU A 60 17.39 6.81 -8.48
C LEU A 60 18.54 7.13 -9.45
N THR A 61 18.21 7.38 -10.72
CA THR A 61 19.14 7.94 -11.67
C THR A 61 19.49 9.39 -11.29
N GLU A 62 20.55 9.97 -11.85
CA GLU A 62 20.93 11.38 -11.60
C GLU A 62 19.77 12.34 -11.94
N GLU A 63 19.03 12.08 -13.02
CA GLU A 63 17.88 12.89 -13.43
C GLU A 63 16.71 12.76 -12.44
N GLU A 64 16.38 11.54 -12.00
CA GLU A 64 15.35 11.29 -11.01
C GLU A 64 15.70 11.92 -9.66
N GLN A 65 16.95 11.78 -9.22
CA GLN A 65 17.42 12.41 -7.99
C GLN A 65 17.37 13.95 -8.08
N SER A 66 17.80 14.53 -9.21
CA SER A 66 17.72 15.98 -9.44
C SER A 66 16.28 16.48 -9.36
N PHE A 67 15.32 15.76 -9.96
CA PHE A 67 13.90 16.10 -9.88
C PHE A 67 13.38 16.04 -8.43
N VAL A 68 13.80 15.03 -7.68
CA VAL A 68 13.43 14.88 -6.26
C VAL A 68 14.00 16.03 -5.42
N ASP A 69 15.26 16.42 -5.66
CA ASP A 69 15.95 17.43 -4.85
C ASP A 69 15.52 18.86 -5.19
N ASN A 70 15.06 19.12 -6.40
CA ASN A 70 14.65 20.45 -6.85
C ASN A 70 13.12 20.60 -6.91
N GLU A 71 12.46 19.94 -7.87
CA GLU A 71 11.04 20.14 -8.16
C GLU A 71 10.14 19.63 -7.02
N VAL A 72 10.46 18.44 -6.47
CA VAL A 72 9.66 17.87 -5.38
C VAL A 72 9.85 18.68 -4.09
N ASN A 73 11.07 19.03 -3.72
CA ASN A 73 11.32 19.82 -2.51
C ASN A 73 10.73 21.23 -2.63
N THR A 74 10.81 21.86 -3.81
CA THR A 74 10.16 23.15 -4.05
C THR A 74 8.64 23.03 -3.88
N LEU A 75 8.01 22.02 -4.49
CA LEU A 75 6.58 21.81 -4.37
C LEU A 75 6.15 21.55 -2.91
N CYS A 76 6.93 20.75 -2.17
CA CYS A 76 6.69 20.53 -0.74
C CYS A 76 6.76 21.83 0.07
N SER A 77 7.70 22.73 -0.27
CA SER A 77 7.87 24.01 0.44
C SER A 77 6.71 25.00 0.23
N MET A 78 5.93 24.84 -0.84
CA MET A 78 4.76 25.66 -1.13
C MET A 78 3.51 25.29 -0.30
N ILE A 79 3.59 24.20 0.48
CA ILE A 79 2.42 23.60 1.12
C ILE A 79 2.24 24.07 2.56
N ASN A 80 0.99 24.47 2.87
CA ASN A 80 0.49 24.62 4.23
C ASN A 80 -0.74 23.72 4.41
N SER A 81 -0.55 22.58 5.07
CA SER A 81 -1.60 21.57 5.22
C SER A 81 -2.85 22.11 5.94
N TYR A 82 -2.71 23.01 6.92
CA TYR A 82 -3.84 23.63 7.60
C TYR A 82 -4.67 24.49 6.64
N GLU A 83 -4.02 25.32 5.84
CA GLU A 83 -4.71 26.18 4.86
C GLU A 83 -5.41 25.37 3.77
N ILE A 84 -4.81 24.28 3.32
CA ILE A 84 -5.42 23.36 2.35
C ILE A 84 -6.71 22.76 2.93
N VAL A 85 -6.69 22.31 4.18
CA VAL A 85 -7.88 21.78 4.84
C VAL A 85 -8.94 22.87 5.03
N ALA A 86 -8.55 24.08 5.42
CA ALA A 86 -9.47 25.20 5.58
C ALA A 86 -10.10 25.66 4.27
N LYS A 87 -9.32 25.73 3.19
CA LYS A 87 -9.79 26.13 1.85
C LYS A 87 -10.42 24.99 1.05
N GLN A 88 -10.27 23.75 1.50
CA GLN A 88 -10.73 22.53 0.83
C GLN A 88 -10.16 22.37 -0.59
N ASP A 89 -9.00 22.95 -0.87
CA ASP A 89 -8.29 22.85 -2.15
C ASP A 89 -6.81 23.24 -2.03
N LEU A 90 -6.00 22.86 -3.04
CA LEU A 90 -4.66 23.41 -3.23
C LEU A 90 -4.73 24.85 -3.74
N PRO A 91 -3.78 25.72 -3.35
CA PRO A 91 -3.63 27.04 -3.95
C PRO A 91 -3.40 26.96 -5.47
N GLU A 92 -3.83 28.00 -6.21
CA GLU A 92 -3.71 28.04 -7.67
C GLU A 92 -2.25 27.95 -8.15
N GLU A 93 -1.32 28.59 -7.43
CA GLU A 93 0.10 28.52 -7.70
C GLU A 93 0.68 27.10 -7.55
N VAL A 94 0.15 26.32 -6.63
CA VAL A 94 0.54 24.91 -6.43
C VAL A 94 0.05 24.05 -7.60
N TRP A 95 -1.22 24.21 -8.00
CA TRP A 95 -1.74 23.53 -9.19
C TRP A 95 -0.95 23.88 -10.44
N ARG A 96 -0.63 25.16 -10.64
CA ARG A 96 0.19 25.62 -11.78
C ARG A 96 1.58 24.96 -11.76
N TYR A 97 2.22 24.93 -10.59
CA TYR A 97 3.54 24.30 -10.45
C TYR A 97 3.50 22.80 -10.80
N ILE A 98 2.46 22.07 -10.34
CA ILE A 98 2.24 20.66 -10.70
C ILE A 98 2.14 20.48 -12.22
N PHE A 99 1.38 21.32 -12.90
CA PHE A 99 1.17 21.21 -14.34
C PHE A 99 2.41 21.58 -15.14
N ASP A 100 3.08 22.66 -14.79
CA ASP A 100 4.22 23.20 -15.54
C ASP A 100 5.47 22.34 -15.42
N ASN A 101 5.64 21.61 -14.30
CA ASN A 101 6.83 20.81 -14.01
C ASN A 101 6.66 19.31 -14.27
N GLY A 102 5.59 18.88 -14.93
CA GLY A 102 5.45 17.51 -15.44
C GLY A 102 5.06 16.45 -14.41
N PHE A 103 4.58 16.84 -13.21
CA PHE A 103 4.15 15.90 -12.17
C PHE A 103 3.02 14.96 -12.59
N LEU A 104 2.21 15.33 -13.60
CA LEU A 104 1.17 14.44 -14.13
C LEU A 104 1.69 13.43 -15.16
N GLY A 105 2.96 13.53 -15.56
CA GLY A 105 3.59 12.70 -16.58
C GLY A 105 4.80 11.90 -16.08
N ILE A 106 4.87 11.56 -14.79
CA ILE A 106 6.02 10.84 -14.20
C ILE A 106 6.28 9.53 -14.94
N ILE A 107 5.23 8.74 -15.19
CA ILE A 107 5.31 7.42 -15.84
C ILE A 107 5.23 7.50 -17.38
N ILE A 108 4.83 8.64 -17.94
CA ILE A 108 4.69 8.80 -19.38
C ILE A 108 6.08 8.87 -20.01
N PRO A 109 6.41 8.05 -21.04
CA PRO A 109 7.71 8.04 -21.67
C PRO A 109 8.11 9.40 -22.28
N LYS A 110 9.42 9.65 -22.35
CA LYS A 110 10.00 10.88 -22.92
C LYS A 110 9.59 11.16 -24.35
N GLU A 111 9.35 10.11 -25.16
CA GLU A 111 8.85 10.21 -26.53
C GLU A 111 7.47 10.90 -26.63
N PHE A 112 6.69 10.87 -25.54
CA PHE A 112 5.42 11.59 -25.39
C PHE A 112 5.54 12.81 -24.47
N ASN A 113 6.73 13.38 -24.30
CA ASN A 113 7.02 14.55 -23.46
C ASN A 113 6.75 14.33 -21.95
N GLY A 114 6.69 13.10 -21.48
CA GLY A 114 6.67 12.75 -20.06
C GLY A 114 8.08 12.66 -19.48
N LEU A 115 8.17 12.32 -18.19
CA LEU A 115 9.45 12.14 -17.49
C LEU A 115 10.04 10.74 -17.72
N GLY A 116 9.21 9.72 -17.89
CA GLY A 116 9.64 8.33 -18.13
C GLY A 116 10.43 7.73 -16.97
N PHE A 117 10.10 8.11 -15.75
CA PHE A 117 10.79 7.70 -14.53
C PHE A 117 10.44 6.27 -14.11
N SER A 118 11.33 5.67 -13.31
CA SER A 118 11.15 4.34 -12.73
C SER A 118 9.98 4.28 -11.75
N HIS A 119 9.49 3.06 -11.46
CA HIS A 119 8.47 2.87 -10.43
C HIS A 119 8.99 3.23 -9.04
N PHE A 120 10.28 3.03 -8.77
CA PHE A 120 10.93 3.45 -7.54
C PHE A 120 10.98 4.97 -7.41
N ALA A 121 11.32 5.69 -8.48
CA ALA A 121 11.25 7.16 -8.50
C ALA A 121 9.83 7.68 -8.32
N HIS A 122 8.84 7.10 -9.01
CA HIS A 122 7.43 7.44 -8.83
C HIS A 122 7.01 7.28 -7.35
N ALA A 123 7.36 6.16 -6.71
CA ALA A 123 7.08 5.94 -5.30
C ALA A 123 7.77 6.99 -4.41
N THR A 124 9.04 7.29 -4.66
CA THR A 124 9.81 8.28 -3.90
C THR A 124 9.17 9.67 -3.99
N ILE A 125 8.79 10.11 -5.20
CA ILE A 125 8.13 11.40 -5.44
C ILE A 125 6.80 11.46 -4.68
N VAL A 126 5.91 10.48 -4.89
CA VAL A 126 4.59 10.46 -4.22
C VAL A 126 4.74 10.38 -2.69
N GLY A 127 5.70 9.62 -2.19
CA GLY A 127 6.00 9.53 -0.76
C GLY A 127 6.38 10.88 -0.16
N LYS A 128 7.33 11.59 -0.77
CA LYS A 128 7.77 12.92 -0.31
C LYS A 128 6.62 13.94 -0.37
N LEU A 129 5.86 13.98 -1.46
CA LEU A 129 4.70 14.86 -1.57
C LEU A 129 3.64 14.56 -0.51
N SER A 130 3.37 13.28 -0.24
CA SER A 130 2.43 12.85 0.81
C SER A 130 2.89 13.23 2.21
N SER A 131 4.19 13.37 2.45
CA SER A 131 4.72 13.83 3.74
C SER A 131 4.44 15.31 4.00
N ALA A 132 4.39 16.12 2.96
CA ALA A 132 4.02 17.53 3.06
C ALA A 132 2.49 17.70 3.18
N SER A 133 1.73 16.95 2.37
CA SER A 133 0.28 16.86 2.44
C SER A 133 -0.20 15.59 1.74
N GLN A 134 -1.05 14.80 2.39
CA GLN A 134 -1.67 13.63 1.75
C GLN A 134 -2.46 14.04 0.49
N PHE A 135 -3.13 15.19 0.54
CA PHE A 135 -3.84 15.73 -0.62
C PHE A 135 -2.90 15.97 -1.82
N LEU A 136 -1.72 16.54 -1.57
CA LEU A 136 -0.72 16.77 -2.62
C LEU A 136 -0.27 15.45 -3.26
N GLY A 137 0.02 14.44 -2.43
CA GLY A 137 0.33 13.10 -2.89
C GLY A 137 -0.78 12.50 -3.77
N ILE A 138 -2.04 12.61 -3.34
CA ILE A 138 -3.21 12.12 -4.08
C ILE A 138 -3.37 12.83 -5.43
N ALA A 139 -3.17 14.15 -5.50
CA ALA A 139 -3.28 14.92 -6.73
C ALA A 139 -2.30 14.45 -7.82
N VAL A 140 -1.10 14.04 -7.42
CA VAL A 140 -0.04 13.57 -8.33
C VAL A 140 -0.13 12.06 -8.60
N MET A 141 -0.45 11.23 -7.58
CA MET A 141 -0.46 9.78 -7.76
C MET A 141 -1.54 9.31 -8.73
N VAL A 142 -2.73 9.93 -8.73
CA VAL A 142 -3.88 9.44 -9.52
C VAL A 142 -3.63 9.51 -11.02
N PRO A 143 -3.15 10.62 -11.61
CA PRO A 143 -2.78 10.63 -13.03
C PRO A 143 -1.73 9.60 -13.41
N ASN A 144 -0.82 9.28 -12.51
CA ASN A 144 0.32 8.37 -12.73
C ASN A 144 0.04 6.91 -12.40
N SER A 145 -1.15 6.54 -11.88
CA SER A 145 -1.44 5.16 -11.50
C SER A 145 -2.87 4.70 -11.79
N LEU A 146 -3.84 5.57 -11.64
CA LEU A 146 -5.27 5.26 -11.78
C LEU A 146 -5.94 6.06 -12.92
N GLY A 147 -5.19 6.93 -13.57
CA GLY A 147 -5.63 7.69 -14.72
C GLY A 147 -5.58 6.87 -16.02
N PRO A 148 -6.09 7.41 -17.12
CA PRO A 148 -6.07 6.72 -18.42
C PRO A 148 -4.67 6.62 -19.05
N GLY A 149 -3.65 7.28 -18.51
CA GLY A 149 -2.30 7.32 -19.08
C GLY A 149 -1.70 5.94 -19.29
N GLU A 150 -1.71 5.07 -18.28
CA GLU A 150 -1.20 3.70 -18.38
C GLU A 150 -2.03 2.82 -19.33
N LEU A 151 -3.36 3.00 -19.32
CA LEU A 151 -4.25 2.32 -20.27
C LEU A 151 -3.92 2.71 -21.72
N LEU A 152 -3.68 4.00 -21.97
CA LEU A 152 -3.29 4.51 -23.28
C LEU A 152 -1.93 3.97 -23.72
N LEU A 153 -0.94 3.98 -22.85
CA LEU A 153 0.40 3.46 -23.16
C LEU A 153 0.32 2.00 -23.64
N LYS A 154 -0.49 1.19 -22.97
CA LYS A 154 -0.58 -0.25 -23.25
C LYS A 154 -1.54 -0.59 -24.38
N TYR A 155 -2.70 0.05 -24.44
CA TYR A 155 -3.82 -0.32 -25.30
C TYR A 155 -4.24 0.74 -26.30
N GLY A 156 -3.86 1.99 -26.10
CA GLY A 156 -4.26 3.09 -26.98
C GLY A 156 -3.79 2.91 -28.42
N THR A 157 -4.60 3.39 -29.38
CA THR A 157 -4.14 3.52 -30.77
C THR A 157 -3.04 4.57 -30.85
N GLU A 158 -2.22 4.54 -31.89
CA GLU A 158 -1.16 5.53 -32.07
C GLU A 158 -1.73 6.96 -32.13
N LYS A 159 -2.90 7.14 -32.77
CA LYS A 159 -3.63 8.44 -32.78
C LYS A 159 -3.98 8.91 -31.36
N GLN A 160 -4.50 8.00 -30.54
CA GLN A 160 -4.84 8.31 -29.15
C GLN A 160 -3.59 8.64 -28.31
N LYS A 161 -2.52 7.85 -28.46
CA LYS A 161 -1.26 8.08 -27.73
C LYS A 161 -0.66 9.44 -28.09
N GLN A 162 -0.54 9.74 -29.39
CA GLN A 162 0.02 11.01 -29.88
C GLN A 162 -0.82 12.22 -29.47
N HIS A 163 -2.15 12.05 -29.33
CA HIS A 163 -3.02 13.13 -28.92
C HIS A 163 -3.01 13.35 -27.41
N TYR A 164 -3.24 12.30 -26.62
CA TYR A 164 -3.49 12.43 -25.18
C TYR A 164 -2.23 12.42 -24.31
N LEU A 165 -1.24 11.53 -24.58
CA LEU A 165 -0.10 11.37 -23.68
C LEU A 165 0.74 12.66 -23.52
N PRO A 166 1.06 13.42 -24.58
CA PRO A 166 1.78 14.67 -24.42
C PRO A 166 0.97 15.73 -23.69
N ARG A 167 -0.35 15.73 -23.83
CA ARG A 167 -1.25 16.69 -23.19
C ARG A 167 -1.42 16.37 -21.70
N LEU A 168 -1.53 15.10 -21.34
CA LEU A 168 -1.51 14.62 -19.96
C LEU A 168 -0.19 14.98 -19.28
N ALA A 169 0.94 14.65 -19.93
CA ALA A 169 2.26 14.92 -19.37
C ALA A 169 2.53 16.40 -19.09
N LYS A 170 1.94 17.30 -19.87
CA LYS A 170 2.08 18.77 -19.72
C LYS A 170 0.93 19.42 -18.96
N GLY A 171 0.07 18.65 -18.29
CA GLY A 171 -1.07 19.18 -17.54
C GLY A 171 -2.12 19.93 -18.39
N LYS A 172 -2.04 19.81 -19.72
CA LYS A 172 -3.07 20.38 -20.64
C LYS A 172 -4.37 19.59 -20.61
N GLU A 173 -4.29 18.31 -20.26
CA GLU A 173 -5.41 17.47 -19.90
C GLU A 173 -5.22 16.98 -18.47
N ILE A 174 -6.26 17.12 -17.67
CA ILE A 174 -6.34 16.59 -16.31
C ILE A 174 -7.26 15.38 -16.35
N PRO A 175 -6.75 14.16 -16.07
CA PRO A 175 -7.56 12.97 -16.18
C PRO A 175 -8.32 12.65 -14.90
N CYS A 176 -9.51 12.05 -15.05
CA CYS A 176 -10.12 11.23 -14.00
C CYS A 176 -10.55 9.88 -14.57
N PHE A 177 -10.90 8.90 -13.70
CA PHE A 177 -11.38 7.61 -14.16
C PHE A 177 -12.66 7.18 -13.45
N GLY A 178 -13.77 7.15 -14.20
CA GLY A 178 -15.09 6.76 -13.75
C GLY A 178 -15.28 5.24 -13.75
N LEU A 179 -15.05 4.60 -12.59
CA LEU A 179 -15.27 3.17 -12.39
C LEU A 179 -16.40 2.91 -11.39
N THR A 180 -16.29 3.43 -10.17
CA THR A 180 -17.22 3.17 -9.08
C THR A 180 -18.57 3.87 -9.29
N SER A 181 -19.66 3.13 -9.09
CA SER A 181 -21.03 3.63 -9.14
C SER A 181 -21.76 3.36 -7.83
N THR A 182 -23.04 3.72 -7.77
CA THR A 182 -23.89 3.46 -6.59
C THR A 182 -24.03 1.96 -6.31
N VAL A 183 -24.11 1.12 -7.34
CA VAL A 183 -24.31 -0.33 -7.24
C VAL A 183 -23.03 -1.15 -7.42
N ALA A 184 -21.98 -0.58 -8.00
CA ALA A 184 -20.73 -1.25 -8.30
C ALA A 184 -19.55 -0.57 -7.59
N GLY A 185 -19.13 -1.12 -6.46
CA GLY A 185 -17.95 -0.74 -5.70
C GLY A 185 -16.90 -1.85 -5.74
N SER A 186 -16.84 -2.66 -4.68
CA SER A 186 -15.95 -3.84 -4.61
C SER A 186 -16.25 -4.86 -5.70
N ASP A 187 -17.50 -5.02 -6.09
CA ASP A 187 -17.90 -5.76 -7.29
C ASP A 187 -17.97 -4.83 -8.50
N ALA A 188 -16.80 -4.39 -8.99
CA ALA A 188 -16.69 -3.49 -10.12
C ALA A 188 -17.21 -4.12 -11.44
N GLY A 189 -17.35 -5.45 -11.50
CA GLY A 189 -17.92 -6.16 -12.65
C GLY A 189 -19.44 -6.02 -12.77
N SER A 190 -20.14 -5.63 -11.69
CA SER A 190 -21.60 -5.51 -11.67
C SER A 190 -22.13 -4.12 -12.05
N LEU A 191 -21.28 -3.25 -12.62
CA LEU A 191 -21.69 -1.92 -13.04
C LEU A 191 -22.91 -1.96 -13.99
N GLU A 192 -23.84 -0.99 -13.81
CA GLU A 192 -25.07 -0.85 -14.60
C GLU A 192 -24.97 0.26 -15.65
N ASP A 193 -23.93 1.08 -15.58
CA ASP A 193 -23.60 2.07 -16.58
C ASP A 193 -23.47 1.40 -17.95
N ASN A 194 -24.10 1.96 -18.97
CA ASN A 194 -24.25 1.28 -20.26
C ASN A 194 -23.96 2.16 -21.46
N GLY A 195 -23.60 1.52 -22.56
CA GLY A 195 -23.44 2.11 -23.86
C GLY A 195 -24.07 1.21 -24.93
N ILE A 196 -24.95 1.80 -25.75
CA ILE A 196 -25.67 1.10 -26.80
C ILE A 196 -25.04 1.51 -28.13
N VAL A 197 -24.63 0.52 -28.94
CA VAL A 197 -24.11 0.78 -30.29
C VAL A 197 -25.20 1.38 -31.16
N CYS A 198 -24.90 2.51 -31.77
CA CYS A 198 -25.86 3.24 -32.64
C CYS A 198 -25.09 4.12 -33.63
N TYR A 199 -25.82 4.63 -34.63
CA TYR A 199 -25.34 5.73 -35.47
C TYR A 199 -25.72 7.09 -34.85
N GLY A 200 -24.77 8.02 -34.85
CA GLY A 200 -25.00 9.40 -34.39
C GLY A 200 -24.21 10.39 -35.22
N ASP A 201 -24.52 11.67 -35.05
CA ASP A 201 -23.82 12.76 -35.74
C ASP A 201 -22.57 13.15 -34.95
N TYR A 202 -21.43 13.13 -35.63
CA TYR A 202 -20.15 13.59 -35.10
C TYR A 202 -19.40 14.39 -36.16
N GLU A 203 -19.05 15.64 -35.83
CA GLU A 203 -18.40 16.58 -36.76
C GLU A 203 -19.13 16.76 -38.11
N GLY A 204 -20.46 16.63 -38.11
CA GLY A 204 -21.29 16.78 -39.29
C GLY A 204 -21.45 15.53 -40.16
N GLU A 205 -20.88 14.42 -39.71
CA GLU A 205 -20.98 13.11 -40.37
C GLU A 205 -21.74 12.11 -39.50
N LYS A 206 -22.52 11.23 -40.13
CA LYS A 206 -23.21 10.14 -39.46
C LYS A 206 -22.24 8.94 -39.28
N VAL A 207 -21.74 8.74 -38.06
CA VAL A 207 -20.76 7.70 -37.75
C VAL A 207 -21.33 6.64 -36.81
N LEU A 208 -20.72 5.43 -36.85
CA LEU A 208 -20.99 4.41 -35.86
C LEU A 208 -20.33 4.79 -34.53
N GLY A 209 -21.07 4.64 -33.43
CA GLY A 209 -20.60 5.00 -32.10
C GLY A 209 -21.41 4.32 -31.01
N LEU A 210 -21.37 4.88 -29.83
CA LEU A 210 -22.09 4.40 -28.67
C LEU A 210 -22.86 5.57 -28.04
N ARG A 211 -24.06 5.28 -27.55
CA ARG A 211 -24.86 6.19 -26.74
C ARG A 211 -24.82 5.75 -25.30
N LEU A 212 -24.24 6.57 -24.45
CA LEU A 212 -23.84 6.24 -23.09
C LEU A 212 -24.77 6.86 -22.05
N ASN A 213 -25.04 6.12 -20.97
CA ASN A 213 -25.65 6.62 -19.75
C ASN A 213 -24.88 6.09 -18.55
N TRP A 214 -24.51 6.99 -17.62
CA TRP A 214 -23.76 6.63 -16.43
C TRP A 214 -24.00 7.54 -15.24
N GLU A 215 -23.82 6.98 -14.03
CA GLU A 215 -23.77 7.69 -12.77
C GLU A 215 -22.60 7.14 -11.94
N LYS A 216 -21.49 7.88 -11.87
CA LYS A 216 -20.30 7.52 -11.11
C LYS A 216 -20.14 8.39 -9.88
N ARG A 217 -19.54 7.84 -8.82
CA ARG A 217 -19.26 8.55 -7.57
C ARG A 217 -17.87 8.27 -7.04
N TYR A 218 -17.40 9.15 -6.15
CA TYR A 218 -16.07 9.05 -5.52
C TYR A 218 -14.91 9.18 -6.52
N ILE A 219 -15.13 9.93 -7.62
CA ILE A 219 -14.14 10.01 -8.69
C ILE A 219 -13.13 11.11 -8.36
N THR A 220 -11.89 10.68 -8.09
CA THR A 220 -10.77 11.57 -7.78
C THR A 220 -10.42 12.39 -9.01
N LEU A 221 -10.15 13.69 -8.80
CA LEU A 221 -9.92 14.73 -9.79
C LEU A 221 -11.13 15.09 -10.68
N ALA A 222 -12.28 14.42 -10.57
CA ALA A 222 -13.44 14.72 -11.39
C ALA A 222 -13.81 16.22 -11.44
N PRO A 223 -13.86 16.97 -10.31
CA PRO A 223 -14.26 18.38 -10.34
C PRO A 223 -13.40 19.25 -11.26
N ILE A 224 -12.13 18.92 -11.44
CA ILE A 224 -11.16 19.66 -12.28
C ILE A 224 -10.76 18.92 -13.56
N ALA A 225 -11.25 17.70 -13.76
CA ALA A 225 -10.89 16.90 -14.93
C ALA A 225 -11.34 17.54 -16.25
N THR A 226 -10.51 17.43 -17.27
CA THR A 226 -10.79 17.83 -18.64
C THR A 226 -11.10 16.64 -19.54
N VAL A 227 -10.61 15.45 -19.17
CA VAL A 227 -10.87 14.18 -19.86
C VAL A 227 -11.25 13.10 -18.85
N ILE A 228 -12.29 12.36 -19.17
CA ILE A 228 -12.84 11.27 -18.37
C ILE A 228 -12.48 9.96 -19.02
N GLY A 229 -11.70 9.10 -18.33
CA GLY A 229 -11.70 7.67 -18.59
C GLY A 229 -12.98 7.08 -17.99
N LEU A 230 -13.78 6.38 -18.78
CA LEU A 230 -15.03 5.80 -18.32
C LEU A 230 -15.09 4.31 -18.59
N ALA A 231 -15.48 3.52 -17.57
CA ALA A 231 -15.83 2.12 -17.72
C ALA A 231 -17.34 1.93 -17.71
N PHE A 232 -17.87 1.20 -18.70
CA PHE A 232 -19.30 0.91 -18.88
C PHE A 232 -19.50 -0.45 -19.57
N LYS A 233 -20.71 -1.01 -19.51
CA LYS A 233 -21.09 -2.21 -20.28
C LYS A 233 -21.57 -1.78 -21.66
N ALA A 234 -21.00 -2.36 -22.71
CA ALA A 234 -21.42 -2.11 -24.08
C ALA A 234 -22.41 -3.18 -24.56
N TYR A 235 -23.41 -2.75 -25.32
CA TYR A 235 -24.46 -3.58 -25.89
C TYR A 235 -24.68 -3.26 -27.36
N ASP A 236 -24.94 -4.30 -28.20
CA ASP A 236 -25.31 -4.15 -29.61
C ASP A 236 -26.62 -4.91 -29.90
N PRO A 237 -27.79 -4.38 -29.47
CA PRO A 237 -29.06 -5.04 -29.66
C PRO A 237 -29.47 -5.18 -31.15
N ASP A 238 -28.98 -4.27 -32.02
CA ASP A 238 -29.36 -4.18 -33.43
C ASP A 238 -28.34 -4.80 -34.38
N ASN A 239 -27.22 -5.39 -33.87
CA ASN A 239 -26.13 -6.00 -34.63
C ASN A 239 -25.50 -5.00 -35.63
N LEU A 240 -25.18 -3.80 -35.17
CA LEU A 240 -24.59 -2.73 -35.96
C LEU A 240 -23.07 -2.86 -36.16
N LEU A 241 -22.41 -3.67 -35.31
CA LEU A 241 -20.97 -3.94 -35.47
C LEU A 241 -20.69 -4.57 -36.82
N PRO A 242 -19.52 -4.32 -37.44
CA PRO A 242 -19.08 -4.96 -38.69
C PRO A 242 -19.15 -6.50 -38.62
N LYS A 243 -19.53 -7.13 -39.73
CA LYS A 243 -19.67 -8.61 -39.79
C LYS A 243 -18.38 -9.39 -39.48
N ASP A 244 -17.24 -8.78 -39.72
CA ASP A 244 -15.91 -9.32 -39.43
C ASP A 244 -15.45 -9.05 -37.99
N HIS A 245 -16.23 -8.30 -37.23
CA HIS A 245 -15.91 -8.02 -35.84
C HIS A 245 -16.09 -9.30 -34.97
N PRO A 246 -15.15 -9.65 -34.04
CA PRO A 246 -15.20 -10.89 -33.24
C PRO A 246 -16.45 -11.00 -32.34
N LEU A 247 -17.09 -9.89 -32.01
CA LEU A 247 -18.29 -9.82 -31.19
C LEU A 247 -19.57 -9.60 -32.04
N TYR A 248 -19.50 -9.69 -33.36
CA TYR A 248 -20.68 -9.62 -34.23
C TYR A 248 -21.76 -10.62 -33.79
N GLU A 249 -23.02 -10.23 -33.81
CA GLU A 249 -24.18 -10.99 -33.30
C GLU A 249 -24.24 -11.19 -31.77
N LYS A 250 -23.27 -10.71 -30.99
CA LYS A 250 -23.37 -10.69 -29.53
C LYS A 250 -24.14 -9.45 -29.08
N LYS A 251 -25.14 -9.65 -28.24
CA LYS A 251 -25.95 -8.56 -27.65
C LYS A 251 -25.24 -7.87 -26.51
N ASP A 252 -24.60 -8.60 -25.66
CA ASP A 252 -23.74 -8.11 -24.56
C ASP A 252 -22.28 -8.22 -25.02
N LEU A 253 -21.63 -7.07 -25.21
CA LEU A 253 -20.27 -6.97 -25.67
C LEU A 253 -19.25 -6.99 -24.50
N GLY A 254 -19.74 -6.73 -23.28
CA GLY A 254 -18.91 -6.69 -22.08
C GLY A 254 -18.44 -5.28 -21.68
N ILE A 255 -17.62 -5.23 -20.62
CA ILE A 255 -17.08 -3.99 -20.10
C ILE A 255 -16.11 -3.36 -21.09
N THR A 256 -16.32 -2.08 -21.39
CA THR A 256 -15.57 -1.27 -22.33
C THR A 256 -15.04 -0.02 -21.65
N CYS A 257 -13.88 0.48 -22.05
CA CYS A 257 -13.29 1.72 -21.57
C CYS A 257 -13.19 2.74 -22.70
N ALA A 258 -13.58 3.99 -22.44
CA ALA A 258 -13.49 5.09 -23.39
C ALA A 258 -12.91 6.34 -22.76
N LEU A 259 -12.40 7.27 -23.59
CA LEU A 259 -11.98 8.61 -23.22
C LEU A 259 -13.02 9.61 -23.69
N ILE A 260 -13.55 10.39 -22.74
CA ILE A 260 -14.63 11.32 -23.02
C ILE A 260 -14.17 12.72 -22.59
N PRO A 261 -14.04 13.69 -23.52
CA PRO A 261 -13.80 15.08 -23.16
C PRO A 261 -14.93 15.62 -22.27
N ARG A 262 -14.58 16.42 -21.27
CA ARG A 262 -15.54 17.01 -20.32
C ARG A 262 -16.68 17.75 -21.00
N GLU A 263 -16.36 18.49 -22.06
CA GLU A 263 -17.30 19.37 -22.75
C GLU A 263 -18.26 18.62 -23.72
N THR A 264 -18.22 17.28 -23.71
CA THR A 264 -19.12 16.47 -24.54
C THR A 264 -20.57 16.67 -24.09
N GLN A 265 -21.47 16.88 -25.07
CA GLN A 265 -22.89 17.09 -24.81
C GLN A 265 -23.48 15.93 -23.99
N GLY A 266 -24.23 16.24 -22.93
CA GLY A 266 -24.81 15.27 -22.01
C GLY A 266 -23.92 14.89 -20.84
N VAL A 267 -22.64 15.31 -20.81
CA VAL A 267 -21.74 15.13 -19.66
C VAL A 267 -22.01 16.21 -18.62
N SER A 268 -22.09 15.81 -17.36
CA SER A 268 -22.21 16.72 -16.23
C SER A 268 -21.23 16.34 -15.12
N ILE A 269 -20.36 17.30 -14.78
CA ILE A 269 -19.41 17.21 -13.66
C ILE A 269 -19.59 18.51 -12.86
N GLY A 270 -20.07 18.44 -11.66
CA GLY A 270 -20.40 19.69 -11.02
C GLY A 270 -20.05 19.77 -9.55
N THR A 271 -20.53 18.83 -8.78
CA THR A 271 -20.45 18.88 -7.33
C THR A 271 -19.26 18.08 -6.80
N ARG A 272 -18.89 18.36 -5.55
CA ARG A 272 -17.79 17.68 -4.86
C ARG A 272 -18.29 16.71 -3.82
N HIS A 273 -17.57 15.59 -3.64
CA HIS A 273 -17.54 14.87 -2.39
C HIS A 273 -16.42 15.43 -1.53
N LEU A 274 -16.62 15.49 -0.21
CA LEU A 274 -15.62 15.92 0.75
C LEU A 274 -15.18 14.70 1.58
N PRO A 275 -14.09 14.04 1.22
CA PRO A 275 -13.56 12.93 2.00
C PRO A 275 -13.11 13.41 3.38
N VAL A 276 -13.39 12.61 4.41
CA VAL A 276 -13.12 12.97 5.80
C VAL A 276 -11.62 13.20 6.01
N GLY A 277 -11.25 14.39 6.46
CA GLY A 277 -9.87 14.79 6.75
C GLY A 277 -8.96 14.99 5.54
N GLU A 278 -9.46 14.72 4.32
CA GLU A 278 -8.67 14.76 3.09
C GLU A 278 -9.42 15.56 2.01
N PRO A 279 -9.17 16.87 1.88
CA PRO A 279 -9.94 17.75 1.01
C PRO A 279 -9.52 17.67 -0.47
N PHE A 280 -9.05 16.53 -0.96
CA PHE A 280 -8.68 16.40 -2.36
C PHE A 280 -9.87 16.48 -3.31
N GLN A 281 -9.61 16.90 -4.53
CA GLN A 281 -10.62 17.01 -5.58
C GLN A 281 -11.25 15.63 -5.83
N ASN A 282 -12.53 15.50 -5.47
CA ASN A 282 -13.30 14.26 -5.58
C ASN A 282 -14.76 14.62 -5.87
N GLY A 283 -15.44 13.86 -6.71
CA GLY A 283 -16.84 14.17 -7.01
C GLY A 283 -17.53 13.12 -7.85
N PRO A 284 -18.85 13.27 -8.06
CA PRO A 284 -19.62 12.47 -8.99
C PRO A 284 -19.38 12.92 -10.43
N ILE A 285 -19.63 12.04 -11.38
CA ILE A 285 -19.73 12.34 -12.81
C ILE A 285 -20.97 11.68 -13.39
N TYR A 286 -21.68 12.38 -14.24
CA TYR A 286 -22.93 11.93 -14.87
C TYR A 286 -22.82 12.03 -16.38
N GLY A 287 -23.49 11.14 -17.08
CA GLY A 287 -23.72 11.21 -18.51
C GLY A 287 -25.14 10.79 -18.84
N GLU A 288 -25.84 11.62 -19.58
CA GLU A 288 -27.19 11.35 -20.05
C GLU A 288 -27.21 11.47 -21.57
N ASP A 289 -27.56 10.37 -22.23
CA ASP A 289 -27.67 10.29 -23.68
C ASP A 289 -26.42 10.76 -24.45
N VAL A 290 -25.22 10.49 -23.90
CA VAL A 290 -23.94 10.96 -24.44
C VAL A 290 -23.52 10.13 -25.64
N PHE A 291 -23.43 10.73 -26.83
CA PHE A 291 -22.90 10.06 -28.02
C PHE A 291 -21.39 10.17 -28.07
N ILE A 292 -20.71 9.01 -28.31
CA ILE A 292 -19.27 8.95 -28.59
C ILE A 292 -19.00 8.13 -29.87
N PRO A 293 -18.08 8.53 -30.76
CA PRO A 293 -17.63 7.72 -31.88
C PRO A 293 -16.81 6.52 -31.40
N MET A 294 -16.71 5.45 -32.18
CA MET A 294 -15.92 4.24 -31.85
C MET A 294 -14.44 4.54 -31.60
N ASP A 295 -13.89 5.57 -32.22
CA ASP A 295 -12.50 6.03 -32.06
C ASP A 295 -12.18 6.52 -30.62
N TRP A 296 -13.18 6.82 -29.79
CA TRP A 296 -12.98 7.22 -28.41
C TRP A 296 -12.87 6.04 -27.44
N ILE A 297 -13.21 4.83 -27.88
CA ILE A 297 -12.90 3.61 -27.13
C ILE A 297 -11.37 3.49 -27.05
N ILE A 298 -10.83 3.22 -25.86
CA ILE A 298 -9.39 3.01 -25.69
C ILE A 298 -8.96 1.81 -26.54
N GLY A 299 -8.06 2.04 -27.50
CA GLY A 299 -7.65 1.05 -28.49
C GLY A 299 -8.59 0.91 -29.69
N GLY A 300 -9.63 1.76 -29.77
CA GLY A 300 -10.58 1.81 -30.89
C GLY A 300 -11.63 0.69 -30.86
N GLU A 301 -12.40 0.59 -31.94
CA GLU A 301 -13.52 -0.37 -32.10
C GLU A 301 -13.16 -1.81 -31.75
N LYS A 302 -11.96 -2.27 -32.13
CA LYS A 302 -11.49 -3.65 -31.88
C LYS A 302 -11.36 -4.00 -30.39
N MET A 303 -11.28 -3.00 -29.54
CA MET A 303 -11.13 -3.16 -28.09
C MET A 303 -12.43 -3.04 -27.30
N ILE A 304 -13.56 -2.90 -28.00
CA ILE A 304 -14.88 -2.99 -27.35
C ILE A 304 -15.03 -4.33 -26.60
N GLY A 305 -15.54 -4.32 -25.40
CA GLY A 305 -15.67 -5.50 -24.54
C GLY A 305 -14.39 -5.96 -23.84
N HIS A 306 -13.25 -5.33 -24.11
CA HIS A 306 -11.97 -5.69 -23.50
C HIS A 306 -11.60 -4.82 -22.26
N GLY A 307 -12.45 -3.90 -21.86
CA GLY A 307 -12.19 -2.96 -20.77
C GLY A 307 -11.88 -3.64 -19.43
N TRP A 308 -12.52 -4.76 -19.11
CA TRP A 308 -12.21 -5.48 -17.86
C TRP A 308 -10.77 -5.98 -17.81
N ARG A 309 -10.24 -6.52 -18.92
CA ARG A 309 -8.83 -6.92 -19.00
C ARG A 309 -7.90 -5.72 -18.84
N MET A 310 -8.20 -4.61 -19.50
CA MET A 310 -7.42 -3.36 -19.39
C MET A 310 -7.31 -2.90 -17.94
N LEU A 311 -8.44 -2.87 -17.23
CA LEU A 311 -8.50 -2.45 -15.83
C LEU A 311 -7.70 -3.40 -14.92
N MET A 312 -7.89 -4.71 -15.07
CA MET A 312 -7.20 -5.67 -14.21
C MET A 312 -5.68 -5.66 -14.38
N GLU A 313 -5.19 -5.48 -15.59
CA GLU A 313 -3.76 -5.44 -15.87
C GLU A 313 -3.09 -4.12 -15.46
N SER A 314 -3.76 -2.99 -15.61
CA SER A 314 -3.20 -1.67 -15.30
C SER A 314 -3.36 -1.28 -13.83
N LEU A 315 -4.56 -1.48 -13.24
CA LEU A 315 -4.80 -1.11 -11.84
C LEU A 315 -3.94 -1.91 -10.84
N SER A 316 -3.43 -3.09 -11.21
CA SER A 316 -2.59 -3.89 -10.32
C SER A 316 -1.22 -3.25 -10.07
N VAL A 317 -0.67 -2.53 -11.03
CA VAL A 317 0.62 -1.83 -10.90
C VAL A 317 0.48 -0.63 -9.97
N GLY A 318 -0.47 0.26 -10.24
CA GLY A 318 -0.74 1.43 -9.42
C GLY A 318 -1.04 1.08 -7.96
N ARG A 319 -1.82 0.03 -7.71
CA ARG A 319 -2.09 -0.48 -6.36
C ARG A 319 -0.82 -0.89 -5.60
N GLY A 320 0.21 -1.35 -6.28
CA GLY A 320 1.49 -1.74 -5.67
C GLY A 320 2.39 -0.56 -5.29
N ILE A 321 2.06 0.66 -5.70
CA ILE A 321 2.89 1.87 -5.53
C ILE A 321 2.17 2.95 -4.73
N SER A 322 1.05 3.46 -5.25
CA SER A 322 0.46 4.74 -4.85
C SER A 322 0.01 4.79 -3.39
N LEU A 323 -1.02 4.05 -3.00
CA LEU A 323 -1.46 4.01 -1.60
C LEU A 323 -0.44 3.36 -0.66
N PRO A 324 0.29 2.30 -1.05
CA PRO A 324 1.36 1.78 -0.19
C PRO A 324 2.42 2.80 0.18
N VAL A 325 2.84 3.66 -0.75
CA VAL A 325 3.86 4.65 -0.44
C VAL A 325 3.32 5.80 0.41
N THR A 326 2.07 6.23 0.23
CA THR A 326 1.43 7.19 1.15
C THR A 326 1.34 6.62 2.57
N GLY A 327 1.05 5.31 2.70
CA GLY A 327 1.11 4.59 3.97
C GLY A 327 2.51 4.56 4.58
N ALA A 328 3.54 4.28 3.78
CA ALA A 328 4.93 4.29 4.24
C ALA A 328 5.37 5.69 4.69
N SER A 329 5.05 6.72 3.90
CA SER A 329 5.31 8.12 4.23
C SER A 329 4.66 8.51 5.57
N ALA A 330 3.37 8.21 5.73
CA ALA A 330 2.66 8.52 6.97
C ALA A 330 3.23 7.76 8.19
N THR A 331 3.59 6.47 8.07
CA THR A 331 4.22 5.73 9.18
C THR A 331 5.58 6.31 9.56
N GLN A 332 6.39 6.73 8.57
CA GLN A 332 7.67 7.40 8.81
C GLN A 332 7.47 8.77 9.47
N ALA A 333 6.49 9.57 9.03
CA ALA A 333 6.15 10.85 9.63
C ALA A 333 5.70 10.69 11.10
N MET A 334 4.83 9.69 11.38
CA MET A 334 4.40 9.40 12.75
C MET A 334 5.57 8.92 13.62
N LEU A 335 6.47 8.11 13.11
CA LEU A 335 7.68 7.69 13.81
C LEU A 335 8.57 8.88 14.15
N LEU A 336 8.92 9.69 13.15
CA LEU A 336 9.84 10.82 13.29
C LEU A 336 9.30 11.86 14.28
N THR A 337 8.07 12.30 14.06
CA THR A 337 7.46 13.35 14.87
C THR A 337 7.20 12.88 16.31
N THR A 338 6.78 11.63 16.49
CA THR A 338 6.54 11.07 17.84
C THR A 338 7.85 10.84 18.59
N SER A 339 8.90 10.37 17.92
CA SER A 339 10.23 10.23 18.51
C SER A 339 10.78 11.60 18.97
N THR A 340 10.70 12.60 18.10
CA THR A 340 11.15 13.97 18.38
C THR A 340 10.35 14.58 19.54
N TYR A 341 9.01 14.50 19.48
CA TYR A 341 8.13 15.01 20.53
C TYR A 341 8.39 14.35 21.89
N SER A 342 8.51 13.02 21.92
CA SER A 342 8.70 12.27 23.17
C SER A 342 10.04 12.58 23.86
N GLN A 343 11.04 13.02 23.11
CA GLN A 343 12.33 13.47 23.65
C GLN A 343 12.28 14.91 24.17
N THR A 344 11.45 15.75 23.55
CA THR A 344 11.27 17.16 23.90
C THR A 344 10.35 17.34 25.12
N ARG A 345 9.26 16.58 25.19
CA ARG A 345 8.26 16.67 26.25
C ARG A 345 8.75 15.97 27.53
N GLU A 346 8.76 16.68 28.63
CA GLU A 346 9.04 16.14 29.98
C GLU A 346 7.76 16.05 30.81
N GLN A 347 7.58 14.93 31.51
CA GLN A 347 6.56 14.74 32.56
C GLN A 347 7.19 13.98 33.72
N PHE A 348 6.73 14.24 34.95
CA PHE A 348 7.31 13.65 36.17
C PHE A 348 8.83 13.89 36.31
N GLY A 349 9.34 14.96 35.68
CA GLY A 349 10.76 15.32 35.70
C GLY A 349 11.67 14.49 34.80
N ILE A 350 11.09 13.71 33.87
CA ILE A 350 11.82 12.91 32.89
C ILE A 350 11.20 13.07 31.51
N SER A 351 12.00 12.83 30.45
CA SER A 351 11.52 12.79 29.06
C SER A 351 10.55 11.63 28.86
N LEU A 352 9.47 11.86 28.10
CA LEU A 352 8.51 10.81 27.75
C LEU A 352 9.19 9.60 27.10
N ALA A 353 10.21 9.81 26.26
CA ALA A 353 10.97 8.74 25.60
C ALA A 353 11.66 7.76 26.56
N THR A 354 11.77 8.09 27.86
CA THR A 354 12.37 7.22 28.89
C THR A 354 11.35 6.37 29.64
N MET A 355 10.08 6.58 29.42
CA MET A 355 8.99 5.83 30.06
C MET A 355 8.70 4.55 29.27
N GLU A 356 8.69 3.37 29.91
CA GLU A 356 8.52 2.08 29.24
C GLU A 356 7.22 1.99 28.43
N GLY A 357 6.10 2.53 28.91
CA GLY A 357 4.85 2.57 28.17
C GLY A 357 4.93 3.40 26.87
N ILE A 358 5.75 4.45 26.86
CA ILE A 358 6.04 5.24 25.64
C ILE A 358 7.02 4.48 24.73
N GLN A 359 8.03 3.83 25.31
CA GLN A 359 9.00 3.01 24.56
C GLN A 359 8.33 1.87 23.80
N GLU A 360 7.29 1.26 24.34
CA GLU A 360 6.48 0.25 23.67
C GLU A 360 5.83 0.82 22.40
N LYS A 361 5.22 2.01 22.48
CA LYS A 361 4.63 2.69 21.32
C LYS A 361 5.69 3.11 20.30
N LEU A 362 6.81 3.66 20.75
CA LEU A 362 7.92 4.04 19.86
C LEU A 362 8.52 2.83 19.12
N ALA A 363 8.68 1.70 19.79
CA ALA A 363 9.14 0.47 19.17
C ALA A 363 8.13 -0.06 18.12
N THR A 364 6.83 0.05 18.41
CA THR A 364 5.77 -0.30 17.45
C THR A 364 5.81 0.62 16.22
N LEU A 365 5.93 1.93 16.41
CA LEU A 365 6.09 2.88 15.31
C LEU A 365 7.33 2.59 14.46
N ALA A 366 8.47 2.27 15.10
CA ALA A 366 9.70 1.90 14.41
C ALA A 366 9.53 0.63 13.55
N THR A 367 8.90 -0.41 14.09
CA THR A 367 8.63 -1.64 13.33
C THR A 367 7.64 -1.41 12.19
N ASN A 368 6.60 -0.60 12.41
CA ASN A 368 5.61 -0.28 11.38
C ASN A 368 6.24 0.51 10.22
N ALA A 369 7.04 1.52 10.50
CA ALA A 369 7.74 2.31 9.48
C ALA A 369 8.75 1.45 8.71
N TYR A 370 9.50 0.58 9.39
CA TYR A 370 10.44 -0.34 8.75
C TYR A 370 9.74 -1.32 7.81
N ARG A 371 8.65 -1.96 8.27
CA ARG A 371 7.83 -2.89 7.47
C ARG A 371 7.22 -2.20 6.26
N ALA A 372 6.61 -1.01 6.45
CA ALA A 372 5.99 -0.27 5.36
C ALA A 372 7.01 0.14 4.28
N THR A 373 8.21 0.58 4.71
CA THR A 373 9.32 0.90 3.81
C THR A 373 9.83 -0.35 3.07
N ALA A 374 9.99 -1.46 3.77
CA ALA A 374 10.41 -2.72 3.17
C ALA A 374 9.41 -3.21 2.11
N ASN A 375 8.13 -3.12 2.40
CA ASN A 375 7.06 -3.51 1.48
C ASN A 375 7.09 -2.71 0.19
N ILE A 376 7.22 -1.38 0.26
CA ILE A 376 7.22 -0.54 -0.94
C ILE A 376 8.51 -0.71 -1.75
N ASN A 377 9.67 -0.82 -1.09
CA ASN A 377 10.93 -1.03 -1.77
C ASN A 377 10.93 -2.36 -2.54
N LEU A 378 10.57 -3.47 -1.90
CA LEU A 378 10.51 -4.77 -2.57
C LEU A 378 9.50 -4.79 -3.73
N SER A 379 8.35 -4.12 -3.56
CA SER A 379 7.33 -4.01 -4.61
C SER A 379 7.83 -3.22 -5.81
N THR A 380 8.43 -2.06 -5.60
CA THR A 380 8.91 -1.18 -6.69
C THR A 380 10.12 -1.78 -7.41
N TRP A 381 11.08 -2.37 -6.69
CA TRP A 381 12.21 -3.08 -7.29
C TRP A 381 11.75 -4.23 -8.19
N ALA A 382 10.73 -4.99 -7.75
CA ALA A 382 10.14 -6.04 -8.58
C ALA A 382 9.45 -5.49 -9.83
N LEU A 383 8.75 -4.36 -9.73
CA LEU A 383 8.11 -3.71 -10.87
C LEU A 383 9.14 -3.19 -11.88
N ASP A 384 10.23 -2.59 -11.41
CA ASP A 384 11.34 -2.09 -12.25
C ASP A 384 12.11 -3.24 -12.91
N ALA A 385 12.22 -4.39 -12.24
CA ALA A 385 12.73 -5.62 -12.83
C ALA A 385 11.77 -6.29 -13.84
N GLY A 386 10.60 -5.71 -14.12
CA GLY A 386 9.62 -6.17 -15.11
C GLY A 386 8.57 -7.15 -14.58
N HIS A 387 8.58 -7.48 -13.29
CA HIS A 387 7.52 -8.28 -12.68
C HIS A 387 6.21 -7.48 -12.57
N ARG A 388 5.07 -8.18 -12.61
CA ARG A 388 3.74 -7.57 -12.45
C ARG A 388 2.89 -8.39 -11.46
N PRO A 389 3.35 -8.55 -10.21
CA PRO A 389 2.77 -9.49 -9.26
C PRO A 389 1.50 -8.90 -8.61
N SER A 390 0.33 -9.27 -9.12
CA SER A 390 -0.95 -8.72 -8.65
C SER A 390 -1.31 -9.10 -7.21
N ILE A 391 -0.85 -10.25 -6.71
CA ILE A 391 -1.09 -10.67 -5.32
C ILE A 391 -0.20 -9.88 -4.37
N ILE A 392 1.07 -9.67 -4.73
CA ILE A 392 1.98 -8.82 -3.93
C ILE A 392 1.45 -7.39 -3.87
N SER A 393 0.99 -6.82 -5.00
CA SER A 393 0.41 -5.47 -4.97
C SER A 393 -0.79 -5.36 -4.03
N ALA A 394 -1.62 -6.40 -3.96
CA ALA A 394 -2.73 -6.48 -3.02
C ALA A 394 -2.24 -6.59 -1.56
N ILE A 395 -1.21 -7.40 -1.29
CA ILE A 395 -0.59 -7.51 0.04
C ILE A 395 -0.04 -6.17 0.49
N VAL A 396 0.77 -5.52 -0.35
CA VAL A 396 1.44 -4.26 0.00
C VAL A 396 0.44 -3.15 0.26
N LYS A 397 -0.61 -3.03 -0.56
CA LYS A 397 -1.71 -2.09 -0.32
C LYS A 397 -2.39 -2.37 1.02
N TYR A 398 -2.86 -3.57 1.24
CA TYR A 398 -3.55 -3.96 2.48
C TYR A 398 -2.68 -3.70 3.71
N ARG A 399 -1.43 -4.16 3.71
CA ARG A 399 -0.54 -4.04 4.89
C ARG A 399 -0.15 -2.59 5.18
N ASN A 400 0.26 -1.83 4.17
CA ASN A 400 0.72 -0.45 4.41
C ASN A 400 -0.42 0.48 4.85
N THR A 401 -1.66 0.28 4.39
CA THR A 401 -2.81 1.05 4.88
C THR A 401 -3.20 0.69 6.31
N GLN A 402 -3.07 -0.58 6.72
CA GLN A 402 -3.26 -1.00 8.11
C GLN A 402 -2.14 -0.46 9.02
N LEU A 403 -0.89 -0.48 8.57
CA LEU A 403 0.25 0.08 9.31
C LEU A 403 0.11 1.59 9.50
N LEU A 404 -0.36 2.32 8.47
CA LEU A 404 -0.68 3.74 8.56
C LEU A 404 -1.72 4.01 9.66
N GLN A 405 -2.85 3.29 9.62
CA GLN A 405 -3.93 3.47 10.59
C GLN A 405 -3.44 3.21 12.02
N GLN A 406 -2.73 2.10 12.25
CA GLN A 406 -2.21 1.76 13.57
C GLN A 406 -1.18 2.79 14.05
N SER A 407 -0.28 3.24 13.17
CA SER A 407 0.75 4.23 13.54
C SER A 407 0.14 5.59 13.88
N SER A 408 -0.92 6.00 13.19
CA SER A 408 -1.63 7.24 13.53
C SER A 408 -2.27 7.17 14.92
N ILE A 409 -2.86 6.03 15.28
CA ILE A 409 -3.44 5.79 16.62
C ILE A 409 -2.33 5.83 17.69
N ASP A 410 -1.22 5.13 17.48
CA ASP A 410 -0.11 5.11 18.45
C ASP A 410 0.55 6.48 18.62
N ALA A 411 0.66 7.26 17.55
CA ALA A 411 1.12 8.64 17.60
C ALA A 411 0.15 9.54 18.41
N MET A 412 -1.16 9.40 18.19
CA MET A 412 -2.20 10.10 18.97
C MET A 412 -2.07 9.81 20.46
N ASP A 413 -1.87 8.54 20.84
CA ASP A 413 -1.70 8.11 22.23
C ASP A 413 -0.51 8.81 22.88
N VAL A 414 0.64 8.90 22.22
CA VAL A 414 1.86 9.52 22.77
C VAL A 414 1.75 11.03 22.87
N HIS A 415 1.14 11.69 21.87
CA HIS A 415 0.98 13.15 21.88
C HIS A 415 -0.16 13.62 22.81
N GLY A 416 -1.13 12.77 23.10
CA GLY A 416 -2.27 13.08 23.97
C GLY A 416 -3.11 14.24 23.43
N GLY A 417 -3.52 15.15 24.32
CA GLY A 417 -4.39 16.28 23.98
C GLY A 417 -3.89 17.16 22.84
N ARG A 418 -2.56 17.31 22.66
CA ARG A 418 -1.97 18.08 21.58
C ARG A 418 -2.36 17.53 20.19
N ALA A 419 -2.43 16.21 20.05
CA ALA A 419 -2.79 15.58 18.79
C ALA A 419 -4.28 15.72 18.42
N VAL A 420 -5.13 16.04 19.40
CA VAL A 420 -6.59 16.21 19.20
C VAL A 420 -6.96 17.65 18.86
N MET A 421 -6.15 18.65 19.26
CA MET A 421 -6.41 20.05 18.99
C MET A 421 -6.07 20.38 17.52
N GLN A 422 -7.04 20.92 16.80
CA GLN A 422 -6.83 21.39 15.42
C GLN A 422 -5.95 22.64 15.38
N GLY A 423 -5.37 22.91 14.22
CA GLY A 423 -4.60 24.12 13.97
C GLY A 423 -3.31 23.89 13.21
N LYS A 424 -2.58 24.98 12.94
CA LYS A 424 -1.33 24.99 12.16
C LYS A 424 -0.21 24.16 12.82
N ARG A 425 -0.27 24.00 14.15
CA ARG A 425 0.74 23.27 14.93
C ARG A 425 0.50 21.76 14.99
N ASN A 426 -0.66 21.28 14.55
CA ASN A 426 -0.99 19.85 14.57
C ASN A 426 -0.50 19.15 13.29
N TYR A 427 0.29 18.11 13.44
CA TYR A 427 0.83 17.27 12.35
C TYR A 427 0.39 15.80 12.46
N VAL A 428 -0.48 15.46 13.43
CA VAL A 428 -0.95 14.07 13.67
C VAL A 428 -2.41 13.89 13.27
N ALA A 429 -3.27 14.86 13.62
CA ALA A 429 -4.72 14.71 13.50
C ALA A 429 -5.18 14.41 12.06
N ASN A 430 -4.65 15.12 11.06
CA ASN A 430 -5.05 14.92 9.66
C ASN A 430 -4.74 13.51 9.17
N VAL A 431 -3.57 12.95 9.54
CA VAL A 431 -3.20 11.57 9.20
C VAL A 431 -4.17 10.57 9.82
N TYR A 432 -4.54 10.78 11.08
CA TYR A 432 -5.50 9.92 11.79
C TYR A 432 -6.89 9.97 11.16
N VAL A 433 -7.39 11.17 10.86
CA VAL A 433 -8.74 11.37 10.31
C VAL A 433 -8.81 10.90 8.85
N GLY A 434 -7.74 11.07 8.07
CA GLY A 434 -7.66 10.66 6.66
C GLY A 434 -7.41 9.16 6.45
N ALA A 435 -6.86 8.44 7.44
CA ALA A 435 -6.53 7.01 7.32
C ALA A 435 -7.67 6.12 6.79
N PRO A 436 -8.97 6.32 7.15
CA PRO A 436 -10.08 5.55 6.59
C PRO A 436 -10.24 5.66 5.07
N VAL A 437 -9.79 6.73 4.44
CA VAL A 437 -9.80 6.86 2.98
C VAL A 437 -8.91 5.78 2.38
N ALA A 438 -7.68 5.64 2.87
CA ALA A 438 -6.70 4.68 2.35
C ALA A 438 -7.16 3.22 2.45
N ILE A 439 -7.84 2.83 3.53
CA ILE A 439 -8.35 1.46 3.67
C ILE A 439 -9.55 1.16 2.77
N SER A 440 -10.23 2.19 2.24
CA SER A 440 -11.48 2.05 1.47
C SER A 440 -11.26 2.02 -0.03
N VAL A 441 -10.27 2.75 -0.56
CA VAL A 441 -10.04 2.93 -2.00
C VAL A 441 -9.05 1.91 -2.58
N GLU A 442 -8.96 1.82 -3.90
CA GLU A 442 -8.12 0.86 -4.66
C GLU A 442 -8.36 -0.62 -4.31
N GLY A 443 -9.60 -0.93 -3.97
CA GLY A 443 -10.01 -2.22 -3.42
C GLY A 443 -10.02 -2.17 -1.89
N ALA A 444 -11.23 -2.18 -1.31
CA ALA A 444 -11.40 -2.15 0.14
C ALA A 444 -10.59 -3.27 0.81
N ASP A 445 -9.95 -2.97 1.94
CA ASP A 445 -9.08 -3.91 2.64
C ASP A 445 -9.77 -5.24 2.97
N ILE A 446 -11.06 -5.21 3.30
CA ILE A 446 -11.85 -6.43 3.57
C ILE A 446 -11.88 -7.33 2.33
N LEU A 447 -12.18 -6.76 1.15
CA LEU A 447 -12.18 -7.51 -0.12
C LEU A 447 -10.77 -8.00 -0.48
N THR A 448 -9.80 -7.11 -0.39
CA THR A 448 -8.40 -7.40 -0.73
C THR A 448 -7.87 -8.55 0.10
N ARG A 449 -8.10 -8.50 1.43
CA ARG A 449 -7.68 -9.54 2.37
C ARG A 449 -8.36 -10.88 2.10
N SER A 450 -9.68 -10.91 1.98
CA SER A 450 -10.41 -12.18 1.94
C SER A 450 -10.46 -12.82 0.56
N LEU A 451 -10.59 -12.01 -0.49
CA LEU A 451 -10.85 -12.50 -1.84
C LEU A 451 -9.63 -12.46 -2.76
N MET A 452 -8.86 -11.35 -2.73
CA MET A 452 -7.77 -11.18 -3.68
C MET A 452 -6.50 -11.93 -3.22
N ILE A 453 -6.00 -11.67 -2.00
CA ILE A 453 -4.71 -12.20 -1.55
C ILE A 453 -4.72 -13.73 -1.49
N PHE A 454 -5.71 -14.33 -0.84
CA PHE A 454 -5.77 -15.79 -0.73
C PHE A 454 -6.72 -16.43 -1.75
N GLY A 455 -7.91 -15.90 -1.96
CA GLY A 455 -8.89 -16.49 -2.87
C GLY A 455 -8.37 -16.60 -4.31
N GLN A 456 -7.88 -15.51 -4.87
CA GLN A 456 -7.21 -15.52 -6.20
C GLN A 456 -5.79 -16.07 -6.12
N GLY A 457 -5.05 -15.74 -5.05
CA GLY A 457 -3.68 -16.21 -4.83
C GLY A 457 -3.59 -17.73 -4.80
N LEU A 458 -4.53 -18.42 -4.15
CA LEU A 458 -4.55 -19.88 -4.13
C LEU A 458 -4.62 -20.48 -5.55
N ILE A 459 -5.44 -19.92 -6.43
CA ILE A 459 -5.57 -20.43 -7.81
C ILE A 459 -4.32 -20.11 -8.63
N ARG A 460 -3.75 -18.92 -8.46
CA ARG A 460 -2.62 -18.42 -9.29
C ARG A 460 -1.27 -18.95 -8.84
N CYS A 461 -1.02 -18.93 -7.53
CA CYS A 461 0.29 -19.22 -6.95
C CYS A 461 0.48 -20.69 -6.59
N HIS A 462 -0.61 -21.46 -6.49
CA HIS A 462 -0.53 -22.90 -6.28
C HIS A 462 0.00 -23.60 -7.52
N GLN A 463 0.95 -24.53 -7.36
CA GLN A 463 1.70 -25.16 -8.45
C GLN A 463 0.86 -25.92 -9.49
N THR A 464 -0.36 -26.32 -9.19
CA THR A 464 -1.18 -27.20 -10.04
C THR A 464 -2.64 -26.80 -10.15
N MET A 465 -3.13 -25.91 -9.28
CA MET A 465 -4.55 -25.60 -9.20
C MET A 465 -5.11 -25.02 -10.50
N LEU A 466 -4.37 -24.08 -11.12
CA LEU A 466 -4.79 -23.49 -12.39
C LEU A 466 -4.83 -24.53 -13.50
N ASP A 467 -3.83 -25.43 -13.56
CA ASP A 467 -3.77 -26.52 -14.54
C ASP A 467 -4.93 -27.50 -14.34
N GLU A 468 -5.25 -27.83 -13.07
CA GLU A 468 -6.39 -28.73 -12.74
C GLU A 468 -7.72 -28.11 -13.15
N LEU A 469 -7.98 -26.85 -12.79
CA LEU A 469 -9.20 -26.13 -13.14
C LEU A 469 -9.35 -25.95 -14.67
N THR A 470 -8.27 -25.62 -15.34
CA THR A 470 -8.25 -25.50 -16.80
C THR A 470 -8.61 -26.85 -17.43
N ALA A 471 -7.97 -27.94 -16.99
CA ALA A 471 -8.23 -29.27 -17.51
C ALA A 471 -9.67 -29.74 -17.25
N LEU A 472 -10.28 -29.39 -16.08
CA LEU A 472 -11.67 -29.74 -15.75
C LEU A 472 -12.70 -29.11 -16.72
N HIS A 473 -12.43 -27.89 -17.20
CA HIS A 473 -13.38 -27.12 -18.02
C HIS A 473 -13.02 -27.09 -19.51
N ASP A 474 -11.85 -27.62 -19.90
CA ASP A 474 -11.48 -27.79 -21.30
C ASP A 474 -12.29 -28.94 -21.93
N ASN A 475 -12.80 -28.71 -23.14
CA ASN A 475 -13.52 -29.72 -23.92
C ASN A 475 -12.60 -30.56 -24.83
N ASN A 476 -11.29 -30.56 -24.58
CA ASN A 476 -10.30 -31.28 -25.35
C ASN A 476 -10.30 -32.78 -24.99
N LYS A 477 -10.06 -33.66 -25.97
CA LYS A 477 -9.89 -35.12 -25.75
C LYS A 477 -8.76 -35.47 -24.77
N LYS A 478 -7.82 -34.56 -24.54
CA LYS A 478 -6.69 -34.72 -23.60
C LYS A 478 -6.99 -34.22 -22.17
N SER A 479 -8.13 -33.62 -21.90
CA SER A 479 -8.46 -32.98 -20.64
C SER A 479 -8.27 -33.90 -19.43
N VAL A 480 -8.77 -35.14 -19.49
CA VAL A 480 -8.59 -36.15 -18.42
C VAL A 480 -7.12 -36.49 -18.19
N LEU A 481 -6.31 -36.53 -19.25
CA LEU A 481 -4.87 -36.80 -19.15
C LEU A 481 -4.11 -35.62 -18.53
N ASN A 482 -4.49 -34.40 -18.93
CA ASN A 482 -3.90 -33.18 -18.36
C ASN A 482 -4.23 -33.06 -16.88
N PHE A 483 -5.50 -33.31 -16.53
CA PHE A 483 -5.92 -33.37 -15.13
C PHE A 483 -5.16 -34.43 -14.33
N ASP A 484 -4.98 -35.65 -14.88
CA ASP A 484 -4.19 -36.72 -14.23
C ASP A 484 -2.75 -36.31 -13.93
N LYS A 485 -2.09 -35.61 -14.85
CA LYS A 485 -0.73 -35.10 -14.67
C LYS A 485 -0.70 -34.05 -13.56
N ALA A 486 -1.60 -33.06 -13.61
CA ALA A 486 -1.69 -31.99 -12.62
C ALA A 486 -2.00 -32.56 -11.22
N LEU A 487 -3.00 -33.43 -11.10
CA LEU A 487 -3.38 -34.10 -9.85
C LEU A 487 -2.23 -34.94 -9.27
N THR A 488 -1.49 -35.69 -10.12
CA THR A 488 -0.35 -36.49 -9.64
C THR A 488 0.77 -35.61 -9.08
N LYS A 489 1.04 -34.48 -9.73
CA LYS A 489 1.99 -33.46 -9.24
C LYS A 489 1.50 -32.86 -7.92
N HIS A 490 0.19 -32.52 -7.84
CA HIS A 490 -0.44 -31.99 -6.61
C HIS A 490 -0.25 -32.94 -5.43
N VAL A 491 -0.68 -34.18 -5.54
CA VAL A 491 -0.53 -35.19 -4.48
C VAL A 491 0.92 -35.40 -4.07
N SER A 492 1.86 -35.44 -5.03
CA SER A 492 3.28 -35.55 -4.75
C SER A 492 3.81 -34.36 -3.97
N ASN A 493 3.41 -33.13 -4.35
CA ASN A 493 3.83 -31.91 -3.64
C ASN A 493 3.20 -31.83 -2.25
N PHE A 494 1.93 -32.19 -2.10
CA PHE A 494 1.25 -32.24 -0.80
C PHE A 494 1.97 -33.17 0.18
N ILE A 495 2.31 -34.41 -0.23
CA ILE A 495 3.05 -35.35 0.62
C ILE A 495 4.42 -34.77 1.03
N ARG A 496 5.14 -34.15 0.09
CA ARG A 496 6.42 -33.49 0.39
C ARG A 496 6.25 -32.34 1.36
N ASN A 497 5.20 -31.52 1.20
CA ASN A 497 4.92 -30.39 2.08
C ASN A 497 4.52 -30.84 3.49
N ILE A 498 3.74 -31.91 3.63
CA ILE A 498 3.48 -32.54 4.96
C ILE A 498 4.80 -32.94 5.64
N ALA A 499 5.65 -33.67 4.93
CA ALA A 499 6.94 -34.10 5.48
C ALA A 499 7.82 -32.91 5.91
N ARG A 500 7.93 -31.87 5.05
CA ARG A 500 8.66 -30.63 5.37
C ARG A 500 8.06 -29.91 6.56
N ALA A 501 6.74 -29.70 6.57
CA ALA A 501 6.06 -28.99 7.64
C ALA A 501 6.30 -29.66 9.00
N ILE A 502 6.24 -30.99 9.05
CA ILE A 502 6.53 -31.74 10.29
C ILE A 502 8.01 -31.62 10.65
N LEU A 503 8.92 -32.00 9.74
CA LEU A 503 10.37 -32.03 10.01
C LEU A 503 10.88 -30.63 10.40
N PHE A 504 10.50 -29.58 9.68
CA PHE A 504 10.95 -28.22 9.97
C PHE A 504 10.35 -27.68 11.27
N SER A 505 9.09 -27.96 11.57
CA SER A 505 8.46 -27.56 12.82
C SER A 505 9.12 -28.20 14.04
N TRP A 506 9.36 -29.51 14.01
CA TRP A 506 9.97 -30.24 15.13
C TRP A 506 11.47 -29.95 15.31
N THR A 507 12.17 -29.57 14.24
CA THR A 507 13.58 -29.16 14.29
C THR A 507 13.80 -27.67 14.42
N ARG A 508 12.70 -26.87 14.56
CA ARG A 508 12.74 -25.41 14.58
C ARG A 508 13.48 -24.82 13.37
N GLY A 509 13.26 -25.40 12.19
CA GLY A 509 13.88 -24.98 10.94
C GLY A 509 15.36 -25.42 10.76
N ARG A 510 15.97 -26.14 11.71
CA ARG A 510 17.39 -26.54 11.60
C ARG A 510 17.68 -27.44 10.39
N LEU A 511 16.70 -28.20 9.92
CA LEU A 511 16.80 -29.04 8.71
C LEU A 511 16.40 -28.27 7.42
N ALA A 512 15.93 -27.04 7.52
CA ALA A 512 15.71 -26.20 6.34
C ALA A 512 17.07 -25.78 5.76
N ARG A 513 17.11 -25.64 4.42
CA ARG A 513 18.33 -25.22 3.72
C ARG A 513 18.79 -23.86 4.25
N PRO A 514 20.03 -23.72 4.70
CA PRO A 514 20.56 -22.46 5.19
C PRO A 514 20.64 -21.44 4.03
N TYR A 515 20.27 -20.20 4.30
CA TYR A 515 20.42 -19.06 3.42
C TYR A 515 20.61 -17.80 4.26
N GLY A 516 21.22 -16.75 3.68
CA GLY A 516 21.56 -15.53 4.40
C GLY A 516 22.86 -15.63 5.22
N ASP A 517 23.18 -14.55 5.91
CA ASP A 517 24.35 -14.42 6.78
C ASP A 517 24.07 -14.92 8.22
N SER A 518 24.98 -14.65 9.15
CA SER A 518 24.83 -15.02 10.56
C SER A 518 23.64 -14.33 11.25
N THR A 519 23.24 -13.17 10.80
CA THR A 519 22.10 -12.38 11.33
C THR A 519 20.77 -12.85 10.74
N THR A 520 20.71 -13.07 9.42
CA THR A 520 19.46 -13.28 8.67
C THR A 520 19.09 -14.76 8.53
N SER A 521 20.06 -15.69 8.59
CA SER A 521 19.85 -17.13 8.29
C SER A 521 18.79 -17.79 9.18
N VAL A 522 18.67 -17.40 10.44
CA VAL A 522 17.64 -17.91 11.35
C VAL A 522 16.23 -17.53 10.89
N TYR A 523 16.06 -16.35 10.33
CA TYR A 523 14.77 -15.85 9.87
C TYR A 523 14.35 -16.48 8.53
N TYR A 524 15.30 -16.73 7.62
CA TYR A 524 15.04 -17.52 6.41
C TYR A 524 14.59 -18.95 6.72
N ARG A 525 15.19 -19.58 7.75
CA ARG A 525 14.74 -20.89 8.22
C ARG A 525 13.32 -20.84 8.79
N ASN A 526 13.00 -19.81 9.58
CA ASN A 526 11.64 -19.62 10.09
C ASN A 526 10.64 -19.41 8.95
N LEU A 527 11.00 -18.62 7.94
CA LEU A 527 10.16 -18.39 6.76
C LEU A 527 9.93 -19.70 5.98
N ALA A 528 10.96 -20.58 5.85
CA ALA A 528 10.79 -21.90 5.25
C ALA A 528 9.82 -22.79 6.05
N VAL A 529 9.84 -22.72 7.39
CA VAL A 529 8.88 -23.42 8.26
C VAL A 529 7.47 -22.91 8.01
N LEU A 530 7.29 -21.58 7.99
CA LEU A 530 5.97 -20.94 7.76
C LEU A 530 5.41 -21.30 6.38
N SER A 531 6.24 -21.22 5.32
CA SER A 531 5.83 -21.57 3.96
C SER A 531 5.41 -23.05 3.85
N ALA A 532 6.15 -23.98 4.46
CA ALA A 532 5.79 -25.39 4.44
C ALA A 532 4.46 -25.68 5.17
N LYS A 533 4.25 -25.05 6.34
CA LYS A 533 2.96 -25.13 7.08
C LYS A 533 1.81 -24.54 6.26
N PHE A 534 2.04 -23.36 5.70
CA PHE A 534 1.04 -22.64 4.91
C PHE A 534 0.58 -23.47 3.71
N ALA A 535 1.51 -23.98 2.90
CA ALA A 535 1.21 -24.81 1.74
C ALA A 535 0.40 -26.05 2.13
N CYS A 536 0.83 -26.76 3.18
CA CYS A 536 0.13 -27.94 3.65
C CYS A 536 -1.30 -27.64 4.15
N LEU A 537 -1.46 -26.58 4.95
CA LEU A 537 -2.77 -26.20 5.50
C LEU A 537 -3.72 -25.66 4.44
N SER A 538 -3.19 -24.99 3.42
CA SER A 538 -3.96 -24.52 2.26
C SER A 538 -4.54 -25.70 1.48
N ASP A 539 -3.76 -26.74 1.24
CA ASP A 539 -4.21 -27.98 0.57
C ASP A 539 -5.25 -28.74 1.42
N ILE A 540 -5.06 -28.82 2.73
CA ILE A 540 -6.05 -29.41 3.65
C ILE A 540 -7.35 -28.63 3.62
N ALA A 541 -7.29 -27.30 3.67
CA ALA A 541 -8.49 -26.44 3.61
C ALA A 541 -9.21 -26.61 2.27
N LEU A 542 -8.46 -26.65 1.17
CA LEU A 542 -9.00 -26.87 -0.16
C LEU A 542 -9.72 -28.23 -0.28
N LEU A 543 -9.10 -29.30 0.23
CA LEU A 543 -9.67 -30.64 0.23
C LEU A 543 -10.98 -30.71 1.05
N LEU A 544 -11.00 -30.09 2.23
CA LEU A 544 -12.13 -30.18 3.16
C LEU A 544 -13.28 -29.22 2.83
N LEU A 545 -12.96 -28.03 2.33
CA LEU A 545 -13.96 -26.99 2.08
C LEU A 545 -14.38 -26.91 0.61
N THR A 546 -13.54 -27.41 -0.31
CA THR A 546 -13.80 -27.43 -1.76
C THR A 546 -14.35 -26.08 -2.27
N GLY A 547 -15.43 -26.05 -3.05
CA GLY A 547 -16.06 -24.83 -3.55
C GLY A 547 -16.65 -23.90 -2.48
N SER A 548 -16.84 -24.40 -1.23
CA SER A 548 -17.30 -23.54 -0.13
C SER A 548 -16.22 -22.62 0.42
N LEU A 549 -14.93 -22.87 0.11
CA LEU A 549 -13.80 -22.04 0.54
C LEU A 549 -13.96 -20.59 0.10
N LYS A 550 -14.50 -20.34 -1.11
CA LYS A 550 -14.79 -18.98 -1.62
C LYS A 550 -15.77 -18.21 -0.72
N ARG A 551 -16.65 -18.89 0.00
CA ARG A 551 -17.63 -18.28 0.92
C ARG A 551 -17.18 -18.26 2.37
N LYS A 552 -16.07 -18.92 2.70
CA LYS A 552 -15.48 -18.96 4.04
C LYS A 552 -14.43 -17.86 4.21
N GLU A 553 -14.87 -16.62 4.06
CA GLU A 553 -13.99 -15.44 4.01
C GLU A 553 -13.13 -15.26 5.26
N MET A 554 -13.59 -15.66 6.45
CA MET A 554 -12.75 -15.65 7.66
C MET A 554 -11.57 -16.62 7.55
N VAL A 555 -11.75 -17.78 6.91
CA VAL A 555 -10.65 -18.73 6.68
C VAL A 555 -9.69 -18.17 5.63
N SER A 556 -10.23 -17.69 4.51
CA SER A 556 -9.43 -17.05 3.46
C SER A 556 -8.64 -15.84 3.97
N GLY A 557 -9.28 -14.99 4.81
CA GLY A 557 -8.64 -13.83 5.40
C GLY A 557 -7.48 -14.19 6.34
N ARG A 558 -7.59 -15.24 7.16
CA ARG A 558 -6.48 -15.70 8.00
C ARG A 558 -5.33 -16.29 7.18
N PHE A 559 -5.61 -16.99 6.09
CA PHE A 559 -4.55 -17.40 5.16
C PHE A 559 -3.90 -16.18 4.48
N ALA A 560 -4.69 -15.16 4.14
CA ALA A 560 -4.15 -13.91 3.61
C ALA A 560 -3.24 -13.20 4.62
N ASP A 561 -3.60 -13.17 5.91
CA ASP A 561 -2.73 -12.62 6.95
C ASP A 561 -1.42 -13.40 7.05
N ALA A 562 -1.48 -14.73 6.99
CA ALA A 562 -0.30 -15.58 7.08
C ALA A 562 0.65 -15.37 5.88
N ILE A 563 0.14 -15.33 4.64
CA ILE A 563 0.98 -15.10 3.45
C ILE A 563 1.50 -13.66 3.39
N SER A 564 0.72 -12.68 3.84
CA SER A 564 1.15 -11.29 3.95
C SER A 564 2.29 -11.14 4.95
N ALA A 565 2.19 -11.78 6.12
CA ALA A 565 3.28 -11.78 7.09
C ALA A 565 4.56 -12.44 6.55
N MET A 566 4.44 -13.53 5.79
CA MET A 566 5.59 -14.17 5.14
C MET A 566 6.23 -13.25 4.07
N TYR A 567 5.41 -12.54 3.31
CA TYR A 567 5.92 -11.54 2.35
C TYR A 567 6.65 -10.41 3.07
N GLU A 568 6.07 -9.84 4.13
CA GLU A 568 6.71 -8.79 4.91
C GLU A 568 8.02 -9.23 5.56
N ILE A 569 8.12 -10.49 6.05
CA ILE A 569 9.39 -11.04 6.53
C ILE A 569 10.44 -11.02 5.41
N SER A 570 10.05 -11.44 4.19
CA SER A 570 10.95 -11.42 3.03
C SER A 570 11.39 -10.01 2.67
N ALA A 571 10.46 -9.05 2.69
CA ALA A 571 10.73 -7.65 2.41
C ALA A 571 11.67 -7.02 3.45
N CYS A 572 11.42 -7.28 4.73
CA CYS A 572 12.28 -6.81 5.83
C CYS A 572 13.70 -7.37 5.73
N LEU A 573 13.85 -8.66 5.38
CA LEU A 573 15.15 -9.28 5.18
C LEU A 573 15.88 -8.68 3.98
N LYS A 574 15.20 -8.54 2.85
CA LYS A 574 15.78 -7.95 1.64
C LYS A 574 16.22 -6.51 1.86
N LEU A 575 15.38 -5.69 2.50
CA LEU A 575 15.73 -4.31 2.83
C LEU A 575 16.96 -4.25 3.75
N TYR A 576 17.05 -5.13 4.76
CA TYR A 576 18.21 -5.19 5.66
C TYR A 576 19.49 -5.56 4.90
N GLU A 577 19.43 -6.58 4.05
CA GLU A 577 20.58 -7.05 3.28
C GLU A 577 21.09 -6.01 2.27
N GLU A 578 20.19 -5.23 1.65
CA GLU A 578 20.56 -4.22 0.66
C GLU A 578 21.04 -2.90 1.28
N LYS A 579 20.39 -2.42 2.36
CA LYS A 579 20.62 -1.06 2.87
C LYS A 579 21.23 -0.98 4.27
N PHE A 580 21.03 -1.99 5.11
CA PHE A 580 21.33 -1.91 6.54
C PHE A 580 22.23 -3.02 7.05
N GLN A 581 22.93 -3.74 6.17
CA GLN A 581 23.82 -4.80 6.56
C GLN A 581 24.88 -4.25 7.53
N ASN A 582 24.98 -4.88 8.72
CA ASN A 582 25.84 -4.46 9.83
C ASN A 582 25.42 -3.20 10.61
N ASP A 583 24.27 -2.61 10.36
CA ASP A 583 23.72 -1.55 11.22
C ASP A 583 23.07 -2.14 12.48
N ASP A 584 23.70 -1.94 13.63
CA ASP A 584 23.22 -2.47 14.90
C ASP A 584 21.92 -1.81 15.38
N LYS A 585 21.63 -0.56 14.98
CA LYS A 585 20.36 0.12 15.29
C LYS A 585 19.20 -0.61 14.61
N VAL A 586 19.37 -1.01 13.36
CA VAL A 586 18.32 -1.70 12.60
C VAL A 586 18.14 -3.14 13.02
N LYS A 587 19.16 -3.83 13.51
CA LYS A 587 19.08 -5.24 13.94
C LYS A 587 17.99 -5.50 14.98
N SER A 588 17.81 -4.60 15.96
CA SER A 588 16.77 -4.75 16.98
C SER A 588 15.37 -4.56 16.40
N ILE A 589 15.21 -3.60 15.50
CA ILE A 589 13.94 -3.30 14.80
C ILE A 589 13.59 -4.45 13.85
N LEU A 590 14.56 -4.93 13.07
CA LEU A 590 14.40 -6.12 12.22
C LEU A 590 13.94 -7.34 13.00
N LYS A 591 14.62 -7.64 14.10
CA LYS A 591 14.28 -8.76 14.98
C LYS A 591 12.87 -8.64 15.54
N LEU A 592 12.50 -7.46 16.06
CA LEU A 592 11.19 -7.20 16.63
C LEU A 592 10.09 -7.35 15.55
N SER A 593 10.31 -6.78 14.36
CA SER A 593 9.42 -6.89 13.21
C SER A 593 9.17 -8.34 12.80
N ILE A 594 10.24 -9.11 12.62
CA ILE A 594 10.13 -10.51 12.16
C ILE A 594 9.49 -11.41 13.22
N LEU A 595 9.83 -11.24 14.50
CA LEU A 595 9.20 -12.04 15.55
C LEU A 595 7.69 -11.75 15.67
N GLY A 596 7.28 -10.49 15.51
CA GLY A 596 5.88 -10.10 15.45
C GLY A 596 5.15 -10.78 14.29
N LEU A 597 5.73 -10.75 13.10
CA LEU A 597 5.17 -11.35 11.88
C LEU A 597 5.11 -12.90 11.95
N ILE A 598 6.11 -13.55 12.52
CA ILE A 598 6.07 -15.01 12.76
C ILE A 598 4.91 -15.37 13.69
N LYS A 599 4.73 -14.61 14.79
CA LYS A 599 3.61 -14.80 15.72
C LYS A 599 2.27 -14.60 15.04
N GLU A 600 2.13 -13.57 14.20
CA GLU A 600 0.93 -13.29 13.42
C GLU A 600 0.59 -14.45 12.48
N ALA A 601 1.56 -14.92 11.68
CA ALA A 601 1.38 -16.02 10.74
C ALA A 601 0.99 -17.33 11.45
N ASP A 602 1.69 -17.70 12.52
CA ASP A 602 1.38 -18.91 13.30
C ASP A 602 -0.02 -18.82 13.94
N THR A 603 -0.39 -17.66 14.51
CA THR A 603 -1.71 -17.43 15.11
C THR A 603 -2.82 -17.56 14.07
N ALA A 604 -2.65 -16.98 12.89
CA ALA A 604 -3.62 -17.06 11.81
C ALA A 604 -3.80 -18.49 11.30
N MET A 605 -2.72 -19.23 11.12
CA MET A 605 -2.77 -20.64 10.70
C MET A 605 -3.38 -21.55 11.77
N LEU A 606 -3.08 -21.36 13.05
CA LEU A 606 -3.69 -22.10 14.16
C LEU A 606 -5.21 -21.86 14.23
N ALA A 607 -5.64 -20.59 14.09
CA ALA A 607 -7.05 -20.25 14.07
C ALA A 607 -7.79 -20.87 12.85
N ASN A 608 -7.08 -21.08 11.74
CA ASN A 608 -7.64 -21.81 10.60
C ASN A 608 -7.85 -23.30 10.92
N ILE A 609 -6.92 -23.98 11.59
CA ILE A 609 -7.11 -25.37 12.02
C ILE A 609 -8.36 -25.51 12.90
N GLU A 610 -8.58 -24.57 13.84
CA GLU A 610 -9.76 -24.56 14.69
C GLU A 610 -11.06 -24.39 13.90
N SER A 611 -11.03 -23.73 12.76
CA SER A 611 -12.19 -23.45 11.91
C SER A 611 -12.49 -24.56 10.88
N LEU A 612 -11.61 -25.55 10.73
CA LEU A 612 -11.83 -26.65 9.79
C LEU A 612 -12.97 -27.58 10.27
N PRO A 613 -13.78 -28.12 9.34
CA PRO A 613 -14.91 -29.01 9.66
C PRO A 613 -14.45 -30.45 9.95
N ILE A 614 -13.56 -30.61 10.92
CA ILE A 614 -13.00 -31.89 11.36
C ILE A 614 -13.17 -32.07 12.88
N ASN A 615 -13.09 -33.30 13.36
CA ASN A 615 -13.25 -33.57 14.78
C ASN A 615 -12.07 -33.01 15.61
N ARG A 616 -12.31 -32.81 16.92
CA ARG A 616 -11.34 -32.23 17.84
C ARG A 616 -10.01 -32.97 17.90
N LEU A 617 -10.04 -34.30 17.82
CA LEU A 617 -8.82 -35.12 17.88
C LEU A 617 -7.91 -34.86 16.67
N VAL A 618 -8.50 -34.74 15.46
CA VAL A 618 -7.73 -34.41 14.25
C VAL A 618 -7.17 -32.99 14.34
N LYS A 619 -7.92 -32.01 14.88
CA LYS A 619 -7.40 -30.65 15.12
C LYS A 619 -6.18 -30.68 16.04
N LEU A 620 -6.28 -31.36 17.18
CA LEU A 620 -5.18 -31.52 18.12
C LEU A 620 -3.96 -32.22 17.48
N LEU A 621 -4.22 -33.23 16.64
CA LEU A 621 -3.13 -33.90 15.91
C LEU A 621 -2.43 -32.95 14.94
N LEU A 622 -3.19 -32.15 14.16
CA LEU A 622 -2.60 -31.16 13.25
C LEU A 622 -1.80 -30.09 14.02
N GLN A 623 -2.32 -29.62 15.14
CA GLN A 623 -1.60 -28.66 16.01
C GLN A 623 -0.31 -29.28 16.55
N PHE A 624 -0.34 -30.51 17.05
CA PHE A 624 0.82 -31.22 17.54
C PHE A 624 1.88 -31.45 16.45
N LEU A 625 1.45 -31.82 15.24
CA LEU A 625 2.37 -32.09 14.13
C LEU A 625 3.01 -30.82 13.57
N PHE A 626 2.24 -29.75 13.38
CA PHE A 626 2.71 -28.55 12.69
C PHE A 626 3.12 -27.41 13.62
N PHE A 627 2.65 -27.39 14.87
CA PHE A 627 2.90 -26.32 15.84
C PHE A 627 3.40 -26.83 17.20
N PRO A 628 4.36 -27.76 17.25
CA PRO A 628 4.83 -28.31 18.53
C PRO A 628 5.41 -27.24 19.47
N PHE A 629 5.86 -26.08 18.93
CA PHE A 629 6.50 -24.99 19.67
C PHE A 629 5.98 -23.60 19.25
N ALA A 630 4.80 -23.51 18.66
CA ALA A 630 4.32 -22.34 17.95
C ALA A 630 4.47 -21.01 18.69
N ILE A 631 4.04 -20.93 19.92
CA ILE A 631 4.05 -19.68 20.67
C ILE A 631 5.42 -19.39 21.32
N THR A 632 6.27 -20.39 21.47
CA THR A 632 7.54 -20.25 22.19
C THR A 632 8.70 -19.79 21.29
N ASN A 633 8.56 -19.91 19.96
CA ASN A 633 9.63 -19.57 19.02
C ASN A 633 9.71 -18.06 18.69
N ALA A 634 8.64 -17.30 18.91
CA ALA A 634 8.56 -15.87 18.68
C ALA A 634 8.40 -15.09 19.99
N LYS A 635 9.24 -15.38 20.99
CA LYS A 635 9.25 -14.63 22.24
C LYS A 635 9.81 -13.23 22.00
N ILE A 636 8.99 -12.23 22.25
CA ILE A 636 9.38 -10.83 22.35
C ILE A 636 9.54 -10.54 23.83
N ASP A 637 10.70 -10.05 24.23
CA ASP A 637 10.97 -9.61 25.61
C ASP A 637 11.06 -8.09 25.68
N ASP A 638 10.85 -7.52 26.88
CA ASP A 638 10.86 -6.09 27.12
C ASP A 638 12.20 -5.44 26.74
N ARG A 639 13.31 -6.18 26.87
CA ARG A 639 14.64 -5.69 26.50
C ARG A 639 14.74 -5.41 25.00
N LEU A 640 14.13 -6.24 24.19
CA LEU A 640 14.08 -6.03 22.72
C LEU A 640 13.25 -4.80 22.38
N ILE A 641 12.10 -4.60 23.05
CA ILE A 641 11.25 -3.42 22.88
C ILE A 641 12.03 -2.16 23.23
N VAL A 642 12.63 -2.12 24.43
CA VAL A 642 13.46 -0.99 24.89
C VAL A 642 14.66 -0.74 23.96
N SER A 643 15.32 -1.81 23.49
CA SER A 643 16.44 -1.66 22.53
C SER A 643 15.97 -1.04 21.21
N SER A 644 14.83 -1.50 20.69
CA SER A 644 14.28 -0.97 19.44
C SER A 644 13.85 0.50 19.57
N SER A 645 13.26 0.90 20.70
CA SER A 645 12.91 2.31 20.96
C SER A 645 14.15 3.20 21.10
N LYS A 646 15.23 2.69 21.70
CA LYS A 646 16.50 3.43 21.81
C LYS A 646 17.21 3.59 20.47
N SER A 647 17.05 2.66 19.56
CA SER A 647 17.64 2.73 18.20
C SER A 647 17.17 3.95 17.42
N ILE A 648 15.94 4.41 17.68
CA ILE A 648 15.33 5.58 17.01
C ILE A 648 15.48 6.88 17.79
N ALA A 649 16.24 6.90 18.87
CA ALA A 649 16.48 8.11 19.67
C ALA A 649 17.42 9.11 18.98
N ASP A 650 18.24 8.67 18.05
CA ASP A 650 19.07 9.51 17.20
C ASP A 650 18.24 10.02 16.03
N ILE A 651 17.74 11.25 16.15
CA ILE A 651 16.80 11.84 15.19
C ILE A 651 17.49 12.18 13.85
N GLU A 652 18.74 12.55 13.86
CA GLU A 652 19.51 12.80 12.62
C GLU A 652 19.68 11.50 11.84
N TRP A 653 20.15 10.46 12.51
CA TRP A 653 20.24 9.13 11.90
C TRP A 653 18.90 8.62 11.37
N LEU A 654 17.80 8.85 12.11
CA LEU A 654 16.45 8.47 11.72
C LEU A 654 16.02 9.17 10.43
N LEU A 655 16.27 10.47 10.31
CA LEU A 655 16.00 11.26 9.10
C LEU A 655 16.79 10.76 7.90
N GLU A 656 18.10 10.57 8.05
CA GLU A 656 18.98 10.21 6.95
C GLU A 656 18.79 8.78 6.45
N ASN A 657 18.48 7.84 7.36
CA ASN A 657 18.55 6.42 7.04
C ASN A 657 17.18 5.73 7.03
N PHE A 658 16.18 6.27 7.71
CA PHE A 658 14.93 5.56 7.99
C PHE A 658 13.68 6.26 7.45
N CYS A 659 13.80 7.53 7.09
CA CYS A 659 12.67 8.37 6.66
C CYS A 659 12.76 8.76 5.16
N SER A 660 13.11 7.78 4.31
CA SER A 660 13.34 7.99 2.87
C SER A 660 12.13 8.51 2.08
N CYS A 661 10.91 8.26 2.58
CA CYS A 661 9.67 8.75 1.99
C CYS A 661 9.27 10.15 2.49
N LEU A 662 10.10 10.82 3.31
CA LEU A 662 9.78 12.15 3.83
C LEU A 662 10.54 13.24 3.07
N CYS A 663 9.91 14.39 2.94
CA CYS A 663 10.60 15.62 2.56
C CYS A 663 11.33 16.16 3.80
N SER A 664 12.65 15.93 3.88
CA SER A 664 13.47 16.32 5.04
C SER A 664 13.52 17.84 5.25
N ASP A 665 13.39 18.62 4.18
CA ASP A 665 13.51 20.08 4.20
C ASP A 665 12.34 20.77 4.92
N LEU A 666 11.23 20.06 5.17
CA LEU A 666 10.10 20.61 5.93
C LEU A 666 10.49 21.06 7.34
N LYS A 667 11.54 20.47 7.93
CA LYS A 667 12.10 20.87 9.22
C LYS A 667 12.81 22.23 9.19
N ASP A 668 13.18 22.72 8.01
CA ASP A 668 13.93 23.96 7.79
C ASP A 668 13.04 25.11 7.30
N ILE A 669 11.74 24.87 7.08
CA ILE A 669 10.76 25.86 6.61
C ILE A 669 10.15 26.60 7.79
N PRO A 670 10.44 27.90 8.01
CA PRO A 670 9.88 28.67 9.10
C PRO A 670 8.34 28.63 9.11
N GLY A 671 7.75 28.35 10.28
CA GLY A 671 6.31 28.24 10.44
C GLY A 671 5.69 26.89 10.10
N HIS A 672 6.44 25.98 9.48
CA HIS A 672 5.99 24.60 9.31
C HIS A 672 5.94 23.88 10.68
N PRO A 673 4.94 23.01 10.95
CA PRO A 673 4.86 22.28 12.22
C PRO A 673 6.12 21.47 12.57
N PHE A 674 6.78 20.91 11.57
CA PHE A 674 8.04 20.18 11.74
C PHE A 674 9.18 21.11 12.17
N TYR A 675 9.30 22.29 11.54
CA TYR A 675 10.28 23.30 11.94
C TYR A 675 10.14 23.64 13.44
N ILE A 676 8.93 23.95 13.88
CA ILE A 676 8.65 24.30 15.30
C ILE A 676 9.03 23.14 16.21
N LEU A 677 8.68 21.91 15.85
CA LEU A 677 9.00 20.70 16.60
C LEU A 677 10.50 20.47 16.72
N PHE A 678 11.24 20.60 15.61
CA PHE A 678 12.69 20.37 15.57
C PHE A 678 13.46 21.47 16.31
N GLN A 679 13.07 22.73 16.20
CA GLN A 679 13.63 23.83 17.02
C GLN A 679 13.46 23.55 18.52
N GLY A 680 12.29 23.06 18.94
CA GLY A 680 12.05 22.63 20.31
C GLY A 680 12.93 21.47 20.75
N TYR A 681 13.16 20.49 19.88
CA TYR A 681 14.04 19.34 20.13
C TYR A 681 15.50 19.75 20.32
N GLU A 682 16.05 20.55 19.38
CA GLU A 682 17.41 21.07 19.44
C GLU A 682 17.64 21.92 20.69
N ALA A 683 16.72 22.84 20.98
CA ALA A 683 16.74 23.63 22.19
C ALA A 683 16.67 22.75 23.45
N GLY A 684 15.86 21.69 23.42
CA GLY A 684 15.75 20.71 24.49
C GLY A 684 17.05 19.97 24.80
N ILE A 685 17.83 19.60 23.78
CA ILE A 685 19.16 18.99 23.94
C ILE A 685 20.11 19.93 24.67
N LEU A 686 20.21 21.19 24.21
CA LEU A 686 21.07 22.20 24.81
C LEU A 686 20.65 22.52 26.25
N LEU A 687 19.34 22.67 26.47
CA LEU A 687 18.78 22.90 27.80
C LEU A 687 19.08 21.75 28.78
N LYS A 688 19.04 20.50 28.28
CA LYS A 688 19.38 19.31 29.06
C LYS A 688 20.84 19.32 29.54
N ALA A 689 21.75 19.82 28.72
CA ALA A 689 23.16 19.97 29.09
C ALA A 689 23.32 20.96 30.25
N LEU A 690 22.64 22.11 30.21
CA LEU A 690 22.61 23.08 31.30
C LEU A 690 21.96 22.49 32.56
N LYS A 691 20.84 21.80 32.46
CA LYS A 691 20.18 21.09 33.57
C LYS A 691 21.12 20.06 34.22
N GLN A 692 21.92 19.35 33.44
CA GLN A 692 22.90 18.38 33.95
C GLN A 692 24.06 19.07 34.70
N LYS A 693 24.54 20.23 34.24
CA LYS A 693 25.55 21.02 34.93
C LYS A 693 25.05 21.42 36.34
N VAL A 694 23.88 21.98 36.42
CA VAL A 694 23.24 22.38 37.69
C VAL A 694 22.99 21.18 38.62
N LYS A 695 22.51 20.06 38.08
CA LYS A 695 22.30 18.83 38.86
C LYS A 695 23.61 18.27 39.42
N LYS A 696 24.71 18.31 38.67
CA LYS A 696 26.05 17.88 39.15
C LYS A 696 26.58 18.77 40.26
N ALA A 697 26.19 20.06 40.28
CA ALA A 697 26.50 21.01 41.36
C ALA A 697 25.59 20.84 42.60
N GLY A 698 24.66 19.85 42.57
CA GLY A 698 23.80 19.54 43.72
C GLY A 698 22.51 20.38 43.85
N TYR A 699 22.26 21.25 42.86
CA TYR A 699 21.07 22.10 42.89
C TYR A 699 19.85 21.42 42.24
N LYS A 700 18.69 21.72 42.77
CA LYS A 700 17.40 21.23 42.24
C LYS A 700 16.39 22.37 42.23
N TYR A 701 15.70 22.55 41.10
CA TYR A 701 14.63 23.55 40.97
C TYR A 701 13.54 23.31 42.04
N GLN A 702 13.16 24.40 42.72
CA GLN A 702 12.07 24.40 43.72
C GLN A 702 10.87 25.15 43.15
N PRO A 703 9.65 24.58 43.17
CA PRO A 703 8.46 25.22 42.61
C PRO A 703 8.02 26.50 43.37
N SER A 704 8.61 26.79 44.49
CA SER A 704 8.32 27.98 45.31
C SER A 704 8.87 29.30 44.78
N SER A 705 9.77 29.23 43.77
CA SER A 705 10.34 30.42 43.09
C SER A 705 10.01 30.40 41.60
N THR A 706 9.99 31.58 40.96
CA THR A 706 9.93 31.63 39.48
C THR A 706 11.24 31.10 38.92
N LEU A 707 11.19 30.57 37.67
CA LEU A 707 12.38 30.07 36.99
C LEU A 707 13.50 31.12 36.94
N GLU A 708 13.14 32.36 36.68
CA GLU A 708 14.08 33.47 36.56
C GLU A 708 14.79 33.78 37.86
N VAL A 709 14.07 33.80 39.00
CA VAL A 709 14.61 33.99 40.34
C VAL A 709 15.55 32.85 40.68
N TRP A 710 15.15 31.61 40.48
CA TRP A 710 15.99 30.45 40.76
C TRP A 710 17.27 30.44 39.91
N LEU A 711 17.18 30.80 38.63
CA LEU A 711 18.37 30.92 37.76
C LEU A 711 19.30 32.04 38.21
N GLN A 712 18.77 33.16 38.80
CA GLN A 712 19.59 34.20 39.39
C GLN A 712 20.34 33.71 40.62
N GLU A 713 19.70 32.94 41.48
CA GLU A 713 20.36 32.30 42.63
C GLU A 713 21.52 31.39 42.22
N LEU A 714 21.41 30.69 41.08
CA LEU A 714 22.48 29.87 40.52
C LEU A 714 23.64 30.70 39.98
N VAL A 715 23.37 31.90 39.47
CA VAL A 715 24.41 32.86 39.02
C VAL A 715 25.11 33.44 40.26
N ASP A 716 24.36 33.83 41.29
CA ASP A 716 24.91 34.38 42.51
C ASP A 716 25.76 33.34 43.29
N SER A 717 25.51 32.04 43.00
CA SER A 717 26.26 30.92 43.60
C SER A 717 27.39 30.39 42.69
N ASP A 718 27.76 31.08 41.61
CA ASP A 718 28.78 30.70 40.63
C ASP A 718 28.56 29.32 39.97
N VAL A 719 27.34 28.83 39.96
CA VAL A 719 26.97 27.54 39.26
C VAL A 719 26.74 27.78 37.79
N LEU A 720 26.11 28.92 37.46
CA LEU A 720 25.92 29.39 36.06
C LEU A 720 26.54 30.78 35.95
N ASP A 721 26.92 31.13 34.70
CA ASP A 721 27.20 32.54 34.40
C ASP A 721 25.96 33.24 33.81
N SER A 722 26.04 34.58 33.70
CA SER A 722 24.92 35.37 33.14
C SER A 722 24.53 35.03 31.74
N LYS A 723 25.48 34.53 30.91
CA LYS A 723 25.21 34.09 29.56
C LYS A 723 24.42 32.76 29.57
N GLU A 724 24.83 31.81 30.39
CA GLU A 724 24.16 30.53 30.59
C GLU A 724 22.74 30.71 31.13
N LYS A 725 22.52 31.66 32.08
CA LYS A 725 21.18 32.04 32.53
C LYS A 725 20.29 32.52 31.38
N ASN A 726 20.77 33.49 30.58
CA ASN A 726 20.03 34.04 29.47
C ASN A 726 19.76 32.97 28.38
N GLU A 727 20.75 32.13 28.10
CA GLU A 727 20.60 31.02 27.17
C GLU A 727 19.59 29.99 27.69
N TRP A 728 19.57 29.67 28.98
CA TRP A 728 18.55 28.80 29.57
C TRP A 728 17.13 29.35 29.37
N LEU A 729 16.92 30.64 29.64
CA LEU A 729 15.60 31.26 29.45
C LEU A 729 15.16 31.20 28.00
N ARG A 730 16.06 31.57 27.07
CA ARG A 730 15.81 31.51 25.63
C ARG A 730 15.47 30.09 25.16
N LEU A 731 16.26 29.09 25.54
CA LEU A 731 16.03 27.69 25.17
C LEU A 731 14.73 27.15 25.75
N ASN A 732 14.44 27.51 27.00
CA ASN A 732 13.18 27.09 27.66
C ASN A 732 11.96 27.69 26.95
N GLU A 733 12.02 28.93 26.50
CA GLU A 733 10.97 29.55 25.69
C GLU A 733 10.72 28.81 24.39
N ILE A 734 11.76 28.46 23.63
CA ILE A 734 11.67 27.70 22.37
C ILE A 734 11.03 26.32 22.62
N VAL A 735 11.47 25.59 23.67
CA VAL A 735 10.88 24.31 24.04
C VAL A 735 9.39 24.47 24.38
N LEU A 736 9.01 25.45 25.18
CA LEU A 736 7.62 25.68 25.53
C LEU A 736 6.78 26.06 24.31
N GLU A 737 7.31 26.90 23.41
CA GLU A 737 6.65 27.28 22.17
C GLU A 737 6.37 26.06 21.29
N SER A 738 7.32 25.12 21.20
CA SER A 738 7.13 23.88 20.41
C SER A 738 6.06 22.94 20.95
N LEU A 739 5.68 23.10 22.21
CA LEU A 739 4.68 22.27 22.88
C LEU A 739 3.28 22.90 22.93
N LYS A 740 3.13 24.16 22.50
CA LYS A 740 1.83 24.85 22.44
C LYS A 740 0.90 24.21 21.39
N VAL A 741 -0.37 24.42 21.59
CA VAL A 741 -1.45 24.21 20.61
C VAL A 741 -1.93 25.55 20.08
N ASP A 742 -2.70 25.54 19.01
CA ASP A 742 -3.29 26.75 18.46
C ASP A 742 -4.52 27.18 19.26
N ASP A 743 -4.69 28.50 19.43
CA ASP A 743 -5.85 29.15 20.00
C ASP A 743 -6.57 29.94 18.92
N PHE A 744 -7.89 29.85 18.87
CA PHE A 744 -8.74 30.55 17.91
C PHE A 744 -9.67 31.55 18.62
N GLU A 745 -9.80 32.74 18.07
CA GLU A 745 -10.82 33.68 18.51
C GLU A 745 -12.22 33.22 18.04
N ASN A 746 -13.26 33.56 18.81
CA ASN A 746 -14.65 33.15 18.51
C ASN A 746 -15.16 33.58 17.12
N SER A 747 -14.47 34.52 16.43
CA SER A 747 -14.77 34.97 15.08
C SER A 747 -14.14 34.12 13.99
N GLU A 748 -13.23 33.16 14.34
CA GLU A 748 -12.48 32.32 13.41
C GLU A 748 -13.00 30.87 13.36
N THR A 749 -13.95 30.52 14.21
CA THR A 749 -14.64 29.21 14.25
C THR A 749 -15.96 29.25 13.48
#